data_fe677344da9030724397cae20e44b378
#
_entry.id   fe677344da9030724397cae20e44b378
#
_cell.length_a   1.000
_cell.length_b   1.000
_cell.length_c   1.000
_cell.angle_alpha   90.00
_cell.angle_beta   90.00
_cell.angle_gamma   90.00
#
_symmetry.space_group_name_H-M   'P 1'
#
loop_
_entity.id
_entity.type
_entity.pdbx_description
1 polymer ?
#
loop_
_entity_poly.entity_id
_entity_poly.type
_entity_poly.pdbx_seq_one_letter_code
_entity_poly.pdbx_strand_id
1 'polypeptide(L)'
;MLYFCKNIILIFVTMRIFNTLFTFMALVCVGLLSACENDPATNNPQNDTPVITISDTTLDVSAEGGDYTIGLSVSNAIGDVKVAATSAAEWLTVKSATSTAVVVNVAYNDEESARQTTLTIRYPQAEDVVVSVTQAGKDGEPYAIEIKDVTYNKFVSDVTAQNDENYYVIYSSTVSYFQEMGIADADALLLDDYTFFSQYANAYGLSLKDFMNQFGLVRQGDASVDWTSLVPAESYVVYVYGVQFSEDGSDYTVTTPIFHEVVETPMNELSRIEFMPVTSAPDGPNLTYEICPIDYDGYYTTIVCDTSHELYYGPDEGIDAGYEIKVAQYWMRMVNSYMGYYGMSAEQILEEECYRGDHLFEEVLLANSDYTVYILAIDIVDGLPMLISWPSMFYYRTGDVAQSDMTFDIELNACYTRVLDFTVTPSTDENYSILILNKTALEGLTTDEEIIDYAVNGYWLDEYQGAYNYYNCYLRPETEYSILVFGYYGGVATTGLTRLDVKTEPVAAAENSVTGVVTYGPYDPVAISQLDPAYANYANYAGYFVLVHWLETASADYAGVYHYIYDTATVDSWGDQAIFDDLVYYSYYDVMADAGAFNTEYVIAGVVQDYRGNYSDMVYSEPFTYTTDQIRDAQEFLDLMNGDTRSGKAQVSLVGRNEIVNLHKAK
;
A
#
# COMPACT_ATOMS: atom_id res chain seq x y z
N MET A 1 -20.05 6.40 -3.97
CA MET A 1 -19.37 5.25 -4.57
C MET A 1 -18.03 5.63 -5.20
N LEU A 2 -17.94 6.58 -6.11
CA LEU A 2 -16.68 7.17 -6.61
C LEU A 2 -15.76 7.74 -5.51
N TYR A 3 -16.33 8.14 -4.37
CA TYR A 3 -15.63 8.68 -3.20
C TYR A 3 -14.65 7.68 -2.55
N PHE A 4 -14.97 6.38 -2.60
CA PHE A 4 -14.14 5.33 -2.00
C PHE A 4 -13.04 4.80 -2.94
N CYS A 5 -13.30 4.66 -4.23
CA CYS A 5 -12.29 4.17 -5.18
C CYS A 5 -11.11 5.14 -5.35
N LYS A 6 -11.33 6.46 -5.34
CA LYS A 6 -10.23 7.45 -5.44
C LYS A 6 -9.30 7.44 -4.22
N ASN A 7 -9.82 7.19 -3.02
CA ASN A 7 -8.98 7.13 -1.82
C ASN A 7 -8.07 5.89 -1.77
N ILE A 8 -8.50 4.76 -2.33
CA ILE A 8 -7.67 3.54 -2.42
C ILE A 8 -6.56 3.73 -3.46
N ILE A 9 -6.87 4.30 -4.61
CA ILE A 9 -5.87 4.60 -5.65
C ILE A 9 -4.88 5.67 -5.16
N LEU A 10 -5.34 6.67 -4.39
CA LEU A 10 -4.46 7.70 -3.83
C LEU A 10 -3.51 7.15 -2.75
N ILE A 11 -3.93 6.18 -1.95
CA ILE A 11 -3.07 5.50 -0.97
C ILE A 11 -1.98 4.69 -1.69
N PHE A 12 -2.31 3.98 -2.76
CA PHE A 12 -1.33 3.24 -3.56
C PHE A 12 -0.41 4.16 -4.38
N VAL A 13 -0.93 5.26 -4.93
CA VAL A 13 -0.14 6.24 -5.71
C VAL A 13 0.76 7.09 -4.79
N THR A 14 0.30 7.50 -3.61
CA THR A 14 1.15 8.25 -2.66
C THR A 14 2.25 7.39 -2.05
N MET A 15 2.02 6.10 -1.81
CA MET A 15 3.10 5.17 -1.44
C MET A 15 4.12 4.97 -2.58
N ARG A 16 3.69 4.96 -3.85
CA ARG A 16 4.60 4.87 -5.01
C ARG A 16 5.47 6.13 -5.21
N ILE A 17 4.92 7.32 -5.04
CA ILE A 17 5.67 8.59 -5.23
C ILE A 17 6.74 8.78 -4.14
N PHE A 18 6.52 8.29 -2.93
CA PHE A 18 7.50 8.41 -1.84
C PHE A 18 8.72 7.50 -2.03
N ASN A 19 8.55 6.29 -2.57
CA ASN A 19 9.68 5.40 -2.87
C ASN A 19 10.57 5.94 -4.01
N THR A 20 10.00 6.58 -5.03
CA THR A 20 10.77 7.13 -6.16
C THR A 20 11.62 8.33 -5.76
N LEU A 21 11.20 9.14 -4.76
CA LEU A 21 11.98 10.29 -4.29
C LEU A 21 13.16 9.88 -3.38
N PHE A 22 13.05 8.77 -2.65
CA PHE A 22 14.12 8.32 -1.75
C PHE A 22 15.28 7.66 -2.50
N THR A 23 15.02 6.98 -3.61
CA THR A 23 16.06 6.36 -4.47
C THR A 23 16.89 7.41 -5.21
N PHE A 24 16.31 8.57 -5.53
CA PHE A 24 17.08 9.66 -6.19
C PHE A 24 17.99 10.43 -5.24
N MET A 25 17.74 10.41 -3.93
CA MET A 25 18.54 11.14 -2.94
C MET A 25 19.74 10.36 -2.44
N ALA A 26 19.74 9.02 -2.56
CA ALA A 26 20.88 8.16 -2.18
C ALA A 26 22.00 8.16 -3.24
N LEU A 27 21.70 8.46 -4.51
CA LEU A 27 22.69 8.44 -5.61
C LEU A 27 23.51 9.72 -5.73
N VAL A 28 23.16 10.81 -5.03
CA VAL A 28 23.86 12.12 -5.12
C VAL A 28 24.95 12.29 -4.05
N CYS A 29 25.01 11.44 -3.02
CA CYS A 29 25.99 11.59 -1.93
C CYS A 29 27.32 10.85 -2.09
N VAL A 30 27.56 10.08 -3.16
CA VAL A 30 28.82 9.35 -3.37
C VAL A 30 29.80 10.06 -4.33
N GLY A 31 29.42 11.20 -4.88
CA GLY A 31 30.14 11.89 -5.95
C GLY A 31 31.11 13.03 -5.56
N LEU A 32 31.32 13.35 -4.29
CA LEU A 32 32.15 14.51 -3.91
C LEU A 32 33.07 14.21 -2.72
N LEU A 33 34.13 13.45 -2.94
CA LEU A 33 35.34 13.51 -2.14
C LEU A 33 36.51 12.88 -2.92
N SER A 34 37.12 13.62 -3.83
CA SER A 34 38.52 13.50 -4.19
C SER A 34 38.95 14.64 -5.12
N ALA A 35 39.39 15.71 -4.53
CA ALA A 35 40.25 16.65 -5.22
C ALA A 35 41.31 17.17 -4.24
N CYS A 36 42.52 17.13 -4.73
CA CYS A 36 43.74 17.76 -4.24
C CYS A 36 44.69 16.91 -3.39
N GLU A 37 45.74 16.42 -4.06
CA GLU A 37 47.10 16.97 -3.78
C GLU A 37 48.03 16.63 -4.96
N ASN A 38 48.59 17.69 -5.54
CA ASN A 38 49.72 17.62 -6.48
C ASN A 38 51.00 17.50 -5.67
N ASP A 39 51.84 16.53 -6.00
CA ASP A 39 53.26 16.66 -5.82
C ASP A 39 54.02 15.96 -6.98
N PRO A 40 55.11 16.53 -7.50
CA PRO A 40 55.63 16.18 -8.80
C PRO A 40 56.74 15.12 -8.73
N ALA A 41 56.67 14.25 -9.73
CA ALA A 41 57.78 13.55 -10.37
C ALA A 41 58.72 12.67 -9.54
N THR A 42 58.53 11.35 -9.68
CA THR A 42 59.68 10.45 -9.99
C THR A 42 59.21 9.45 -11.06
N ASN A 43 59.74 9.60 -12.25
CA ASN A 43 59.69 8.60 -13.33
C ASN A 43 60.40 7.32 -12.85
N ASN A 44 59.62 6.28 -12.56
CA ASN A 44 60.09 4.92 -12.62
C ASN A 44 59.10 4.15 -13.53
N PRO A 45 59.47 3.55 -14.66
CA PRO A 45 58.55 2.74 -15.42
C PRO A 45 58.32 1.44 -14.63
N GLN A 46 57.32 1.48 -13.78
CA GLN A 46 56.77 0.26 -13.18
C GLN A 46 56.03 -0.46 -14.30
N ASN A 47 56.55 -1.62 -14.66
CA ASN A 47 55.98 -2.51 -15.65
C ASN A 47 54.76 -3.15 -14.98
N ASP A 48 53.65 -2.41 -14.92
CA ASP A 48 52.39 -2.89 -14.30
C ASP A 48 51.81 -3.95 -15.23
N THR A 49 51.97 -5.21 -14.89
CA THR A 49 51.36 -6.34 -15.59
C THR A 49 49.84 -6.22 -15.48
N PRO A 50 49.08 -6.48 -16.55
CA PRO A 50 47.62 -6.54 -16.48
C PRO A 50 47.14 -7.56 -15.45
N VAL A 51 46.06 -7.23 -14.75
CA VAL A 51 45.44 -8.11 -13.76
C VAL A 51 43.95 -8.21 -14.05
N ILE A 52 43.45 -9.43 -14.19
CA ILE A 52 42.01 -9.71 -14.26
C ILE A 52 41.46 -9.88 -12.82
N THR A 53 40.41 -9.15 -12.49
CA THR A 53 39.69 -9.32 -11.23
C THR A 53 38.24 -9.68 -11.54
N ILE A 54 37.71 -10.70 -10.86
CA ILE A 54 36.31 -11.13 -10.91
C ILE A 54 35.75 -11.16 -9.48
N SER A 55 34.42 -11.01 -9.34
CA SER A 55 33.78 -11.06 -8.03
C SER A 55 33.80 -12.46 -7.43
N ASP A 56 33.54 -13.48 -8.27
CA ASP A 56 33.41 -14.87 -7.85
C ASP A 56 34.15 -15.82 -8.75
N THR A 57 34.82 -16.79 -8.15
CA THR A 57 35.53 -17.85 -8.86
C THR A 57 34.72 -19.14 -9.01
N THR A 58 33.46 -19.11 -8.58
CA THR A 58 32.49 -20.22 -8.71
C THR A 58 31.22 -19.70 -9.38
N LEU A 59 30.60 -20.56 -10.20
CA LEU A 59 29.30 -20.33 -10.81
C LEU A 59 28.50 -21.61 -10.66
N ASP A 60 27.46 -21.58 -9.80
CA ASP A 60 26.51 -22.67 -9.62
C ASP A 60 25.26 -22.39 -10.44
N VAL A 61 24.84 -23.37 -11.23
CA VAL A 61 23.73 -23.26 -12.21
C VAL A 61 22.75 -24.39 -12.02
N SER A 62 21.46 -24.10 -12.24
CA SER A 62 20.41 -25.12 -12.26
C SER A 62 20.54 -26.08 -13.43
N ALA A 63 19.81 -27.19 -13.39
CA ALA A 63 19.74 -28.17 -14.49
C ALA A 63 19.26 -27.53 -15.79
N GLU A 64 18.32 -26.56 -15.70
CA GLU A 64 17.77 -25.84 -16.86
C GLU A 64 18.83 -25.09 -17.68
N GLY A 65 19.91 -24.65 -17.05
CA GLY A 65 20.94 -23.87 -17.71
C GLY A 65 20.46 -22.44 -18.05
N GLY A 66 20.91 -21.92 -19.19
CA GLY A 66 20.56 -20.56 -19.62
C GLY A 66 21.78 -19.67 -19.83
N ASP A 67 21.55 -18.36 -19.89
CA ASP A 67 22.58 -17.34 -20.09
C ASP A 67 23.03 -16.75 -18.74
N TYR A 68 24.34 -16.76 -18.49
CA TYR A 68 24.94 -16.23 -17.26
C TYR A 68 26.01 -15.19 -17.59
N THR A 69 26.04 -14.13 -16.78
CA THR A 69 27.03 -13.03 -16.95
C THR A 69 28.00 -13.03 -15.78
N ILE A 70 29.27 -13.15 -16.08
CA ILE A 70 30.37 -13.06 -15.10
C ILE A 70 31.00 -11.67 -15.25
N GLY A 71 30.82 -10.83 -14.24
CA GLY A 71 31.41 -9.50 -14.18
C GLY A 71 32.91 -9.58 -13.96
N LEU A 72 33.70 -8.75 -14.66
CA LEU A 72 35.13 -8.68 -14.48
C LEU A 72 35.65 -7.25 -14.67
N SER A 73 36.86 -7.00 -14.20
CA SER A 73 37.62 -5.81 -14.54
C SER A 73 39.07 -6.18 -14.89
N VAL A 74 39.66 -5.42 -15.80
CA VAL A 74 41.09 -5.56 -16.16
C VAL A 74 41.78 -4.26 -15.79
N SER A 75 42.67 -4.31 -14.78
CA SER A 75 43.54 -3.20 -14.45
C SER A 75 44.83 -3.27 -15.31
N ASN A 76 45.44 -2.13 -15.58
CA ASN A 76 46.64 -1.99 -16.45
C ASN A 76 46.42 -2.57 -17.85
N ALA A 77 45.24 -2.38 -18.43
CA ALA A 77 44.86 -2.93 -19.72
C ALA A 77 45.77 -2.44 -20.87
N ILE A 78 46.09 -3.34 -21.81
CA ILE A 78 46.99 -3.07 -22.96
C ILE A 78 46.13 -2.66 -24.16
N GLY A 79 45.97 -1.36 -24.38
CA GLY A 79 45.24 -0.82 -25.54
C GLY A 79 43.84 -1.42 -25.73
N ASP A 80 43.46 -1.71 -26.98
CA ASP A 80 42.12 -2.27 -27.32
C ASP A 80 42.08 -3.82 -27.31
N VAL A 81 42.92 -4.46 -26.55
CA VAL A 81 42.99 -5.92 -26.47
C VAL A 81 41.76 -6.45 -25.71
N LYS A 82 41.07 -7.45 -26.28
CA LYS A 82 39.89 -8.06 -25.69
C LYS A 82 40.24 -9.22 -24.77
N VAL A 83 39.42 -9.43 -23.75
CA VAL A 83 39.41 -10.64 -22.93
C VAL A 83 38.98 -11.82 -23.81
N ALA A 84 39.61 -12.98 -23.63
CA ALA A 84 39.20 -14.26 -24.20
C ALA A 84 38.73 -15.18 -23.08
N ALA A 85 37.67 -15.94 -23.34
CA ALA A 85 37.17 -16.96 -22.41
C ALA A 85 37.00 -18.29 -23.16
N THR A 86 37.30 -19.40 -22.50
CA THR A 86 37.16 -20.74 -23.08
C THR A 86 36.72 -21.74 -22.03
N SER A 87 35.82 -22.64 -22.39
CA SER A 87 35.45 -23.81 -21.60
C SER A 87 35.92 -25.10 -22.30
N ALA A 88 36.20 -26.12 -21.50
CA ALA A 88 36.51 -27.46 -22.01
C ALA A 88 35.28 -28.33 -22.23
N ALA A 89 34.12 -27.91 -21.67
CA ALA A 89 32.87 -28.65 -21.80
C ALA A 89 32.01 -28.11 -22.94
N GLU A 90 31.42 -28.98 -23.75
CA GLU A 90 30.51 -28.63 -24.86
C GLU A 90 29.21 -27.99 -24.37
N TRP A 91 28.78 -28.32 -23.17
CA TRP A 91 27.55 -27.79 -22.56
C TRP A 91 27.70 -26.37 -22.00
N LEU A 92 28.91 -25.79 -21.92
CA LEU A 92 29.20 -24.42 -21.52
C LEU A 92 29.83 -23.65 -22.69
N THR A 93 29.07 -22.78 -23.32
CA THR A 93 29.52 -22.02 -24.49
C THR A 93 29.69 -20.55 -24.18
N VAL A 94 30.78 -19.90 -24.66
CA VAL A 94 31.00 -18.47 -24.48
C VAL A 94 30.26 -17.71 -25.60
N LYS A 95 29.26 -16.89 -25.23
CA LYS A 95 28.54 -16.01 -26.15
C LYS A 95 29.30 -14.73 -26.46
N SER A 96 29.85 -14.11 -25.43
CA SER A 96 30.67 -12.90 -25.59
C SER A 96 31.69 -12.75 -24.47
N ALA A 97 32.79 -12.07 -24.77
CA ALA A 97 33.78 -11.67 -23.78
C ALA A 97 34.20 -10.23 -24.05
N THR A 98 34.11 -9.40 -23.03
CA THR A 98 34.48 -7.98 -23.05
C THR A 98 35.43 -7.65 -21.91
N SER A 99 35.89 -6.43 -21.80
CA SER A 99 36.73 -5.98 -20.68
C SER A 99 35.99 -5.85 -19.35
N THR A 100 34.65 -5.99 -19.36
CA THR A 100 33.82 -5.82 -18.19
C THR A 100 32.97 -7.04 -17.85
N ALA A 101 32.74 -7.96 -18.81
CA ALA A 101 31.91 -9.15 -18.58
C ALA A 101 32.24 -10.28 -19.58
N VAL A 102 32.04 -11.51 -19.12
CA VAL A 102 31.93 -12.71 -19.96
C VAL A 102 30.52 -13.24 -19.85
N VAL A 103 29.83 -13.38 -21.00
CA VAL A 103 28.51 -14.02 -21.07
C VAL A 103 28.68 -15.43 -21.59
N VAL A 104 28.15 -16.39 -20.82
CA VAL A 104 28.15 -17.80 -21.17
C VAL A 104 26.74 -18.32 -21.31
N ASN A 105 26.52 -19.31 -22.16
CA ASN A 105 25.31 -20.10 -22.22
C ASN A 105 25.60 -21.51 -21.71
N VAL A 106 24.80 -21.97 -20.76
CA VAL A 106 24.83 -23.32 -20.19
C VAL A 106 23.69 -24.11 -20.77
N ALA A 107 23.98 -25.23 -21.42
CA ALA A 107 22.96 -26.11 -21.97
C ALA A 107 22.26 -26.90 -20.84
N TYR A 108 20.97 -27.28 -21.08
CA TYR A 108 20.20 -28.13 -20.17
C TYR A 108 20.98 -29.39 -19.76
N ASN A 109 20.93 -29.76 -18.48
CA ASN A 109 21.51 -31.00 -17.96
C ASN A 109 20.39 -32.03 -17.76
N ASP A 110 20.29 -32.99 -18.67
CA ASP A 110 19.32 -34.09 -18.65
C ASP A 110 19.75 -35.30 -17.84
N GLU A 111 20.95 -35.26 -17.23
CA GLU A 111 21.46 -36.31 -16.35
C GLU A 111 20.98 -36.10 -14.91
N GLU A 112 20.74 -37.19 -14.17
CA GLU A 112 20.38 -37.17 -12.75
C GLU A 112 21.50 -36.63 -11.85
N SER A 113 22.74 -36.61 -12.34
CA SER A 113 23.91 -36.14 -11.56
C SER A 113 24.37 -34.77 -11.96
N ALA A 114 24.79 -33.97 -10.96
CA ALA A 114 25.47 -32.71 -11.22
C ALA A 114 26.72 -32.90 -12.07
N ARG A 115 27.01 -31.92 -12.93
CA ARG A 115 28.22 -31.90 -13.78
C ARG A 115 29.02 -30.64 -13.50
N GLN A 116 30.35 -30.76 -13.70
CA GLN A 116 31.25 -29.64 -13.42
C GLN A 116 32.23 -29.43 -14.59
N THR A 117 32.59 -28.18 -14.77
CA THR A 117 33.65 -27.77 -15.70
C THR A 117 34.34 -26.52 -15.21
N THR A 118 35.30 -26.04 -15.98
CA THR A 118 35.97 -24.76 -15.72
C THR A 118 35.85 -23.86 -16.94
N LEU A 119 35.65 -22.56 -16.65
CA LEU A 119 35.77 -21.48 -17.61
C LEU A 119 37.10 -20.77 -17.36
N THR A 120 37.98 -20.74 -18.36
CA THR A 120 39.26 -20.03 -18.25
C THR A 120 39.16 -18.69 -18.96
N ILE A 121 39.38 -17.61 -18.21
CA ILE A 121 39.36 -16.22 -18.70
C ILE A 121 40.80 -15.76 -18.85
N ARG A 122 41.17 -15.24 -20.03
CA ARG A 122 42.52 -14.87 -20.41
C ARG A 122 42.63 -13.44 -20.89
N TYR A 123 43.71 -12.80 -20.52
CA TYR A 123 44.10 -11.51 -21.06
C TYR A 123 45.62 -11.50 -21.27
N PRO A 124 46.18 -10.96 -22.38
CA PRO A 124 47.62 -10.98 -22.65
C PRO A 124 48.43 -10.40 -21.49
N GLN A 125 49.46 -11.13 -21.08
CA GLN A 125 50.38 -10.80 -19.98
C GLN A 125 49.75 -10.82 -18.59
N ALA A 126 48.46 -11.11 -18.43
CA ALA A 126 47.83 -11.38 -17.15
C ALA A 126 47.87 -12.89 -16.83
N GLU A 127 47.78 -13.25 -15.55
CA GLU A 127 47.51 -14.60 -15.14
C GLU A 127 46.09 -15.02 -15.55
N ASP A 128 45.94 -16.28 -15.99
CA ASP A 128 44.64 -16.85 -16.33
C ASP A 128 43.75 -16.90 -15.07
N VAL A 129 42.50 -16.48 -15.17
CA VAL A 129 41.51 -16.65 -14.12
C VAL A 129 40.61 -17.83 -14.47
N VAL A 130 40.44 -18.74 -13.51
CA VAL A 130 39.61 -19.94 -13.67
C VAL A 130 38.39 -19.83 -12.81
N VAL A 131 37.21 -19.92 -13.44
CA VAL A 131 35.92 -20.01 -12.78
C VAL A 131 35.47 -21.47 -12.79
N SER A 132 35.14 -22.01 -11.63
CA SER A 132 34.56 -23.35 -11.50
C SER A 132 33.04 -23.25 -11.76
N VAL A 133 32.55 -24.01 -12.72
CA VAL A 133 31.12 -24.04 -13.05
C VAL A 133 30.53 -25.39 -12.65
N THR A 134 29.56 -25.38 -11.75
CA THR A 134 28.81 -26.57 -11.32
C THR A 134 27.39 -26.43 -11.82
N GLN A 135 26.88 -27.44 -12.54
CA GLN A 135 25.47 -27.50 -12.92
C GLN A 135 24.80 -28.68 -12.22
N ALA A 136 23.66 -28.41 -11.57
CA ALA A 136 22.84 -29.45 -10.94
C ALA A 136 22.38 -30.50 -11.97
N GLY A 137 22.16 -31.71 -11.52
CA GLY A 137 21.44 -32.75 -12.30
C GLY A 137 19.93 -32.52 -12.23
N LYS A 138 19.21 -33.10 -13.18
CA LYS A 138 17.76 -32.97 -13.27
C LYS A 138 17.02 -33.37 -12.01
N ASP A 139 17.48 -34.42 -11.31
CA ASP A 139 16.91 -34.90 -10.04
C ASP A 139 17.67 -34.39 -8.80
N GLY A 140 18.67 -33.50 -9.03
CA GLY A 140 19.52 -32.90 -7.99
C GLY A 140 19.14 -31.47 -7.59
N GLU A 141 18.04 -30.93 -8.12
CA GLU A 141 17.57 -29.60 -7.74
C GLU A 141 17.01 -29.60 -6.32
N PRO A 142 17.40 -28.62 -5.47
CA PRO A 142 16.93 -28.53 -4.09
C PRO A 142 15.40 -28.48 -3.99
N TYR A 143 14.72 -27.92 -4.98
CA TYR A 143 13.28 -27.75 -5.03
C TYR A 143 12.73 -28.05 -6.42
N ALA A 144 11.59 -28.77 -6.47
CA ALA A 144 10.78 -28.96 -7.66
C ALA A 144 9.39 -28.40 -7.40
N ILE A 145 8.85 -27.64 -8.37
CA ILE A 145 7.53 -27.00 -8.28
C ILE A 145 6.60 -27.72 -9.27
N GLU A 146 5.43 -28.16 -8.80
CA GLU A 146 4.37 -28.68 -9.64
C GLU A 146 3.11 -27.82 -9.48
N ILE A 147 2.57 -27.29 -10.58
CA ILE A 147 1.34 -26.48 -10.57
C ILE A 147 0.14 -27.38 -10.88
N LYS A 148 -0.91 -27.27 -10.08
CA LYS A 148 -2.12 -28.08 -10.15
C LYS A 148 -3.39 -27.26 -9.99
N ASP A 149 -4.53 -27.85 -10.36
CA ASP A 149 -5.88 -27.32 -10.09
C ASP A 149 -6.06 -25.86 -10.56
N VAL A 150 -5.51 -25.52 -11.72
CA VAL A 150 -5.57 -24.17 -12.28
C VAL A 150 -6.99 -23.84 -12.70
N THR A 151 -7.53 -22.77 -12.13
CA THR A 151 -8.80 -22.17 -12.53
C THR A 151 -8.60 -20.65 -12.75
N TYR A 152 -9.64 -19.94 -13.13
CA TYR A 152 -9.58 -18.50 -13.39
C TYR A 152 -9.23 -17.65 -12.17
N ASN A 153 -9.32 -18.19 -10.96
CA ASN A 153 -9.10 -17.42 -9.71
C ASN A 153 -8.20 -18.12 -8.69
N LYS A 154 -7.72 -19.31 -9.01
CA LYS A 154 -6.84 -20.07 -8.11
C LYS A 154 -5.98 -21.08 -8.86
N PHE A 155 -4.88 -21.46 -8.23
CA PHE A 155 -4.12 -22.68 -8.52
C PHE A 155 -3.44 -23.18 -7.25
N VAL A 156 -2.96 -24.41 -7.30
CA VAL A 156 -2.15 -25.01 -6.22
C VAL A 156 -0.73 -25.19 -6.72
N SER A 157 0.25 -24.87 -5.90
CA SER A 157 1.64 -25.23 -6.13
C SER A 157 2.12 -26.22 -5.08
N ASP A 158 2.56 -27.39 -5.54
CA ASP A 158 3.26 -28.38 -4.70
C ASP A 158 4.76 -28.19 -4.88
N VAL A 159 5.46 -28.05 -3.77
CA VAL A 159 6.93 -27.97 -3.73
C VAL A 159 7.44 -29.25 -3.12
N THR A 160 8.33 -29.96 -3.81
CA THR A 160 9.11 -31.07 -3.28
C THR A 160 10.50 -30.59 -2.92
N ALA A 161 10.89 -30.71 -1.66
CA ALA A 161 12.19 -30.30 -1.16
C ALA A 161 13.08 -31.54 -0.96
N GLN A 162 14.35 -31.46 -1.41
CA GLN A 162 15.32 -32.54 -1.19
C GLN A 162 15.77 -32.67 0.27
N ASN A 163 15.62 -31.60 1.05
CA ASN A 163 16.03 -31.56 2.45
C ASN A 163 14.93 -30.92 3.31
N ASP A 164 14.38 -31.70 4.23
CA ASP A 164 13.28 -31.28 5.10
C ASP A 164 13.68 -30.28 6.21
N GLU A 165 14.99 -30.05 6.42
CA GLU A 165 15.48 -29.17 7.48
C GLU A 165 15.77 -27.75 6.99
N ASN A 166 15.93 -27.55 5.67
CA ASN A 166 16.25 -26.26 5.10
C ASN A 166 15.02 -25.38 4.94
N TYR A 167 15.13 -24.12 5.35
CA TYR A 167 14.10 -23.12 5.07
C TYR A 167 14.18 -22.68 3.61
N TYR A 168 13.02 -22.45 3.01
CA TYR A 168 12.91 -21.83 1.70
C TYR A 168 11.73 -20.85 1.66
N VAL A 169 11.90 -19.78 0.89
CA VAL A 169 10.82 -18.86 0.52
C VAL A 169 10.00 -19.51 -0.58
N ILE A 170 8.67 -19.42 -0.49
CA ILE A 170 7.74 -19.66 -1.59
C ILE A 170 6.84 -18.45 -1.74
N TYR A 171 6.81 -17.89 -2.94
CA TYR A 171 5.98 -16.74 -3.24
C TYR A 171 5.45 -16.79 -4.67
N SER A 172 4.40 -16.02 -4.95
CA SER A 172 3.84 -15.87 -6.30
C SER A 172 3.58 -14.40 -6.58
N SER A 173 3.96 -13.95 -7.76
CA SER A 173 3.68 -12.61 -8.25
C SER A 173 3.27 -12.63 -9.71
N THR A 174 2.68 -11.56 -10.22
CA THR A 174 2.31 -11.47 -11.63
C THR A 174 3.51 -11.10 -12.51
N VAL A 175 3.51 -11.57 -13.76
CA VAL A 175 4.52 -11.15 -14.74
C VAL A 175 4.42 -9.65 -15.00
N SER A 176 3.21 -9.08 -14.96
CA SER A 176 2.98 -7.64 -15.09
C SER A 176 3.66 -6.84 -13.97
N TYR A 177 3.60 -7.30 -12.71
CA TYR A 177 4.32 -6.69 -11.59
C TYR A 177 5.83 -6.62 -11.83
N PHE A 178 6.43 -7.73 -12.29
CA PHE A 178 7.87 -7.75 -12.58
C PHE A 178 8.26 -6.74 -13.67
N GLN A 179 7.41 -6.58 -14.69
CA GLN A 179 7.64 -5.60 -15.75
C GLN A 179 7.53 -4.16 -15.23
N GLU A 180 6.50 -3.84 -14.45
CA GLU A 180 6.27 -2.52 -13.87
C GLU A 180 7.37 -2.10 -12.90
N MET A 181 7.85 -3.04 -12.07
CA MET A 181 8.91 -2.80 -11.09
C MET A 181 10.31 -2.87 -11.69
N GLY A 182 10.44 -3.27 -12.96
CA GLY A 182 11.72 -3.41 -13.63
C GLY A 182 12.56 -4.57 -13.09
N ILE A 183 11.92 -5.59 -12.53
CA ILE A 183 12.58 -6.81 -12.03
C ILE A 183 12.99 -7.65 -13.24
N ALA A 184 14.26 -7.55 -13.63
CA ALA A 184 14.76 -8.16 -14.85
C ALA A 184 15.62 -9.43 -14.62
N ASP A 185 16.05 -9.65 -13.39
CA ASP A 185 16.95 -10.77 -13.03
C ASP A 185 16.73 -11.22 -11.57
N ALA A 186 17.44 -12.28 -11.19
CA ALA A 186 17.35 -12.88 -9.87
C ALA A 186 17.76 -11.90 -8.75
N ASP A 187 18.79 -11.10 -8.96
CA ASP A 187 19.29 -10.18 -7.93
C ASP A 187 18.25 -9.08 -7.63
N ALA A 188 17.58 -8.56 -8.68
CA ALA A 188 16.51 -7.59 -8.54
C ALA A 188 15.30 -8.18 -7.79
N LEU A 189 14.92 -9.43 -8.08
CA LEU A 189 13.83 -10.12 -7.39
C LEU A 189 14.15 -10.35 -5.90
N LEU A 190 15.34 -10.84 -5.60
CA LEU A 190 15.75 -11.08 -4.21
C LEU A 190 15.83 -9.79 -3.40
N LEU A 191 16.23 -8.68 -4.02
CA LEU A 191 16.24 -7.37 -3.38
C LEU A 191 14.82 -6.84 -3.13
N ASP A 192 13.92 -7.03 -4.09
CA ASP A 192 12.51 -6.65 -3.95
C ASP A 192 11.84 -7.41 -2.80
N ASP A 193 11.97 -8.74 -2.78
CA ASP A 193 11.47 -9.60 -1.71
C ASP A 193 12.04 -9.21 -0.34
N TYR A 194 13.36 -9.06 -0.24
CA TYR A 194 14.00 -8.70 1.03
C TYR A 194 13.51 -7.35 1.54
N THR A 195 13.37 -6.37 0.64
CA THR A 195 12.88 -5.03 0.99
C THR A 195 11.44 -5.11 1.48
N PHE A 196 10.58 -5.81 0.75
CA PHE A 196 9.18 -6.01 1.10
C PHE A 196 9.04 -6.72 2.47
N PHE A 197 9.67 -7.88 2.64
CA PHE A 197 9.55 -8.65 3.89
C PHE A 197 10.11 -7.89 5.08
N SER A 198 11.26 -7.21 4.94
CA SER A 198 11.87 -6.43 6.01
C SER A 198 11.02 -5.22 6.41
N GLN A 199 10.44 -4.53 5.43
CA GLN A 199 9.56 -3.39 5.69
C GLN A 199 8.33 -3.82 6.49
N TYR A 200 7.69 -4.92 6.10
CA TYR A 200 6.50 -5.41 6.80
C TYR A 200 6.86 -6.03 8.15
N ALA A 201 7.94 -6.80 8.26
CA ALA A 201 8.41 -7.31 9.56
C ALA A 201 8.61 -6.17 10.56
N ASN A 202 9.26 -5.08 10.13
CA ASN A 202 9.43 -3.88 10.95
C ASN A 202 8.09 -3.21 11.29
N ALA A 203 7.16 -3.13 10.34
CA ALA A 203 5.83 -2.55 10.55
C ALA A 203 5.02 -3.35 11.59
N TYR A 204 5.16 -4.68 11.61
CA TYR A 204 4.52 -5.56 12.60
C TYR A 204 5.31 -5.71 13.91
N GLY A 205 6.51 -5.11 14.02
CA GLY A 205 7.39 -5.25 15.20
C GLY A 205 7.91 -6.67 15.42
N LEU A 206 7.96 -7.48 14.36
CA LEU A 206 8.41 -8.86 14.39
C LEU A 206 9.85 -8.99 13.88
N SER A 207 10.56 -10.06 14.29
CA SER A 207 11.75 -10.47 13.56
C SER A 207 11.37 -10.87 12.14
N LEU A 208 12.31 -10.74 11.18
CA LEU A 208 12.05 -11.13 9.79
C LEU A 208 11.60 -12.59 9.68
N LYS A 209 12.24 -13.49 10.46
CA LYS A 209 11.90 -14.89 10.53
C LYS A 209 10.47 -15.14 11.07
N ASP A 210 10.10 -14.43 12.15
CA ASP A 210 8.76 -14.61 12.76
C ASP A 210 7.67 -14.09 11.82
N PHE A 211 7.90 -12.93 11.19
CA PHE A 211 7.02 -12.40 10.17
C PHE A 211 6.83 -13.39 9.02
N MET A 212 7.91 -13.87 8.41
CA MET A 212 7.83 -14.79 7.27
C MET A 212 7.15 -16.12 7.63
N ASN A 213 7.37 -16.64 8.85
CA ASN A 213 6.67 -17.83 9.34
C ASN A 213 5.17 -17.56 9.57
N GLN A 214 4.83 -16.46 10.21
CA GLN A 214 3.44 -16.10 10.53
C GLN A 214 2.59 -15.93 9.28
N PHE A 215 3.16 -15.31 8.24
CA PHE A 215 2.47 -15.08 6.96
C PHE A 215 2.69 -16.21 5.94
N GLY A 216 3.34 -17.30 6.34
CA GLY A 216 3.51 -18.47 5.51
C GLY A 216 4.39 -18.27 4.28
N LEU A 217 5.31 -17.30 4.33
CA LEU A 217 6.25 -16.98 3.25
C LEU A 217 7.46 -17.92 3.22
N VAL A 218 7.71 -18.65 4.31
CA VAL A 218 8.75 -19.67 4.40
C VAL A 218 8.17 -21.02 4.77
N ARG A 219 8.82 -22.06 4.27
CA ARG A 219 8.49 -23.48 4.51
C ARG A 219 9.76 -24.30 4.77
N GLN A 220 9.56 -25.53 5.22
CA GLN A 220 10.55 -26.58 5.33
C GLN A 220 9.93 -27.89 4.85
N GLY A 221 10.72 -28.76 4.19
CA GLY A 221 10.21 -30.01 3.62
C GLY A 221 9.22 -29.78 2.47
N ASP A 222 8.48 -30.84 2.11
CA ASP A 222 7.45 -30.75 1.08
C ASP A 222 6.30 -29.83 1.54
N ALA A 223 5.79 -29.02 0.63
CA ALA A 223 4.69 -28.13 0.92
C ALA A 223 3.69 -28.02 -0.24
N SER A 224 2.43 -27.80 0.10
CA SER A 224 1.37 -27.47 -0.84
C SER A 224 0.81 -26.09 -0.49
N VAL A 225 0.71 -25.19 -1.45
CA VAL A 225 0.22 -23.82 -1.25
C VAL A 225 -0.93 -23.54 -2.20
N ASP A 226 -2.08 -23.17 -1.61
CA ASP A 226 -3.25 -22.70 -2.33
C ASP A 226 -3.11 -21.19 -2.62
N TRP A 227 -3.02 -20.83 -3.89
CA TRP A 227 -3.08 -19.44 -4.33
C TRP A 227 -4.50 -19.11 -4.74
N THR A 228 -5.13 -18.18 -4.04
CA THR A 228 -6.54 -17.81 -4.21
C THR A 228 -6.68 -16.32 -4.48
N SER A 229 -7.88 -15.87 -4.83
CA SER A 229 -8.17 -14.47 -5.15
C SER A 229 -7.32 -13.95 -6.33
N LEU A 230 -7.02 -14.85 -7.26
CA LEU A 230 -6.27 -14.52 -8.47
C LEU A 230 -7.17 -13.84 -9.50
N VAL A 231 -6.54 -13.23 -10.50
CA VAL A 231 -7.21 -12.53 -11.60
C VAL A 231 -7.23 -13.45 -12.82
N PRO A 232 -8.33 -13.52 -13.59
CA PRO A 232 -8.40 -14.36 -14.80
C PRO A 232 -7.49 -13.83 -15.92
N ALA A 233 -7.04 -14.74 -16.78
CA ALA A 233 -6.15 -14.46 -17.91
C ALA A 233 -4.89 -13.66 -17.51
N GLU A 234 -4.38 -13.89 -16.31
CA GLU A 234 -3.16 -13.28 -15.80
C GLU A 234 -2.06 -14.32 -15.68
N SER A 235 -0.83 -13.92 -15.99
CA SER A 235 0.33 -14.80 -15.89
C SER A 235 1.02 -14.58 -14.53
N TYR A 236 1.15 -15.66 -13.77
CA TYR A 236 1.80 -15.70 -12.47
C TYR A 236 3.13 -16.43 -12.54
N VAL A 237 4.11 -15.96 -11.82
CA VAL A 237 5.37 -16.67 -11.56
C VAL A 237 5.33 -17.16 -10.13
N VAL A 238 5.33 -18.49 -9.94
CA VAL A 238 5.58 -19.11 -8.63
C VAL A 238 7.06 -19.38 -8.53
N TYR A 239 7.70 -18.92 -7.46
CA TYR A 239 9.13 -19.11 -7.30
C TYR A 239 9.52 -19.53 -5.88
N VAL A 240 10.64 -20.23 -5.80
CA VAL A 240 11.19 -20.80 -4.58
C VAL A 240 12.69 -20.58 -4.54
N TYR A 241 13.22 -20.19 -3.39
CA TYR A 241 14.66 -20.15 -3.12
C TYR A 241 14.97 -20.47 -1.66
N GLY A 242 16.09 -21.15 -1.42
CA GLY A 242 16.53 -21.52 -0.08
C GLY A 242 17.06 -20.32 0.69
N VAL A 243 16.79 -20.29 2.00
CA VAL A 243 17.27 -19.24 2.91
C VAL A 243 17.82 -19.83 4.20
N GLN A 244 18.77 -19.13 4.81
CA GLN A 244 19.30 -19.39 6.13
C GLN A 244 19.17 -18.13 6.99
N PHE A 245 18.40 -18.20 8.06
CA PHE A 245 18.23 -17.09 8.99
C PHE A 245 19.44 -16.90 9.90
N SER A 246 19.68 -15.65 10.30
CA SER A 246 20.59 -15.30 11.40
C SER A 246 20.11 -15.91 12.72
N GLU A 247 21.00 -16.02 13.73
CA GLU A 247 20.65 -16.61 15.03
C GLU A 247 19.48 -15.90 15.74
N ASP A 248 19.39 -14.59 15.58
CA ASP A 248 18.33 -13.76 16.15
C ASP A 248 17.07 -13.63 15.26
N GLY A 249 17.13 -14.21 14.06
CA GLY A 249 16.04 -14.17 13.08
C GLY A 249 15.80 -12.79 12.44
N SER A 250 16.68 -11.82 12.64
CA SER A 250 16.53 -10.46 12.12
C SER A 250 16.89 -10.33 10.64
N ASP A 251 17.59 -11.32 10.08
CA ASP A 251 18.11 -11.31 8.72
C ASP A 251 18.15 -12.73 8.13
N TYR A 252 18.30 -12.85 6.80
CA TYR A 252 18.57 -14.11 6.15
C TYR A 252 19.59 -13.97 5.00
N THR A 253 20.23 -15.08 4.65
CA THR A 253 21.04 -15.23 3.45
C THR A 253 20.40 -16.21 2.50
N VAL A 254 20.45 -15.94 1.20
CA VAL A 254 19.98 -16.85 0.15
C VAL A 254 20.99 -17.99 -0.01
N THR A 255 20.52 -19.23 -0.05
CA THR A 255 21.36 -20.43 -0.07
C THR A 255 21.28 -21.24 -1.36
N THR A 256 20.31 -20.93 -2.24
CA THR A 256 20.14 -21.58 -3.55
C THR A 256 19.80 -20.56 -4.62
N PRO A 257 19.95 -20.89 -5.90
CA PRO A 257 19.32 -20.15 -6.99
C PRO A 257 17.77 -20.11 -6.83
N ILE A 258 17.12 -19.27 -7.63
CA ILE A 258 15.65 -19.22 -7.71
C ILE A 258 15.17 -20.30 -8.67
N PHE A 259 14.23 -21.13 -8.21
CA PHE A 259 13.47 -22.08 -9.02
C PHE A 259 12.08 -21.48 -9.25
N HIS A 260 11.54 -21.60 -10.46
CA HIS A 260 10.26 -20.98 -10.76
C HIS A 260 9.45 -21.76 -11.82
N GLU A 261 8.15 -21.60 -11.73
CA GLU A 261 7.19 -22.03 -12.75
C GLU A 261 6.27 -20.89 -13.11
N VAL A 262 5.87 -20.82 -14.38
CA VAL A 262 4.92 -19.83 -14.86
C VAL A 262 3.57 -20.50 -15.11
N VAL A 263 2.51 -19.91 -14.59
CA VAL A 263 1.14 -20.38 -14.79
C VAL A 263 0.26 -19.23 -15.25
N GLU A 264 -0.58 -19.49 -16.24
CA GLU A 264 -1.60 -18.56 -16.70
C GLU A 264 -2.98 -19.05 -16.22
N THR A 265 -3.70 -18.18 -15.52
CA THR A 265 -5.09 -18.44 -15.16
C THR A 265 -5.96 -18.33 -16.40
N PRO A 266 -6.86 -19.31 -16.69
CA PRO A 266 -7.75 -19.19 -17.83
C PRO A 266 -8.79 -18.09 -17.63
N MET A 267 -9.34 -17.59 -18.73
CA MET A 267 -10.56 -16.78 -18.71
C MET A 267 -11.77 -17.71 -18.58
N ASN A 268 -12.82 -17.28 -17.86
CA ASN A 268 -14.10 -17.97 -17.90
C ASN A 268 -14.80 -17.75 -19.27
N GLU A 269 -15.72 -18.65 -19.63
CA GLU A 269 -16.50 -18.50 -20.87
C GLU A 269 -17.44 -17.30 -20.78
N LEU A 270 -17.36 -16.40 -21.77
CA LEU A 270 -18.23 -15.23 -21.89
C LEU A 270 -19.33 -15.48 -22.92
N SER A 271 -20.57 -15.18 -22.54
CA SER A 271 -21.74 -15.22 -23.43
C SER A 271 -21.93 -13.86 -24.12
N ARG A 272 -22.96 -13.77 -24.99
CA ARG A 272 -23.43 -12.47 -25.49
C ARG A 272 -24.73 -12.12 -24.79
N ILE A 273 -24.70 -11.03 -24.03
CA ILE A 273 -25.85 -10.38 -23.42
C ILE A 273 -25.91 -8.96 -24.00
N GLU A 274 -27.07 -8.57 -24.50
CA GLU A 274 -27.24 -7.27 -25.12
C GLU A 274 -27.88 -6.28 -24.15
N PHE A 275 -27.32 -5.09 -24.11
CA PHE A 275 -27.83 -3.96 -23.34
C PHE A 275 -28.11 -2.80 -24.27
N MET A 276 -29.22 -2.08 -24.04
CA MET A 276 -29.56 -0.87 -24.75
C MET A 276 -29.33 0.34 -23.82
N PRO A 277 -28.19 1.06 -23.95
CA PRO A 277 -28.03 2.32 -23.25
C PRO A 277 -28.83 3.42 -23.91
N VAL A 278 -29.54 4.19 -23.10
CA VAL A 278 -30.27 5.39 -23.51
C VAL A 278 -29.69 6.57 -22.76
N THR A 279 -28.93 7.42 -23.43
CA THR A 279 -28.24 8.56 -22.83
C THR A 279 -29.04 9.85 -23.04
N SER A 280 -29.03 10.74 -22.05
CA SER A 280 -29.47 12.13 -22.22
C SER A 280 -28.51 12.91 -23.11
N ALA A 281 -28.97 14.05 -23.64
CA ALA A 281 -28.06 15.03 -24.24
C ALA A 281 -27.10 15.58 -23.15
N PRO A 282 -25.86 15.98 -23.50
CA PRO A 282 -24.95 16.58 -22.55
C PRO A 282 -25.56 17.79 -21.83
N ASP A 283 -25.53 17.78 -20.51
CA ASP A 283 -26.00 18.85 -19.63
C ASP A 283 -24.90 19.19 -18.61
N GLY A 284 -23.95 20.00 -19.02
CA GLY A 284 -22.76 20.29 -18.21
C GLY A 284 -22.00 19.02 -17.86
N PRO A 285 -21.59 18.82 -16.60
CA PRO A 285 -20.88 17.64 -16.13
C PRO A 285 -21.80 16.44 -15.88
N ASN A 286 -23.15 16.60 -16.00
CA ASN A 286 -24.10 15.56 -15.69
C ASN A 286 -24.15 14.50 -16.78
N LEU A 287 -23.96 13.25 -16.40
CA LEU A 287 -24.24 12.08 -17.22
C LEU A 287 -25.46 11.37 -16.66
N THR A 288 -26.57 11.40 -17.44
CA THR A 288 -27.76 10.62 -17.15
C THR A 288 -27.96 9.58 -18.25
N TYR A 289 -28.00 8.31 -17.87
CA TYR A 289 -28.24 7.21 -18.79
C TYR A 289 -29.07 6.11 -18.16
N GLU A 290 -29.90 5.51 -18.96
CA GLU A 290 -30.70 4.34 -18.59
C GLU A 290 -30.15 3.11 -19.31
N ILE A 291 -29.93 2.04 -18.57
CA ILE A 291 -29.57 0.74 -19.13
C ILE A 291 -30.78 -0.17 -19.14
N CYS A 292 -31.15 -0.64 -20.34
CA CYS A 292 -32.25 -1.58 -20.54
C CYS A 292 -31.66 -2.94 -21.01
N PRO A 293 -31.58 -3.97 -20.14
CA PRO A 293 -31.15 -5.30 -20.55
C PRO A 293 -32.14 -5.92 -21.56
N ILE A 294 -31.62 -6.57 -22.61
CA ILE A 294 -32.47 -7.22 -23.63
C ILE A 294 -32.50 -8.72 -23.36
N ASP A 295 -33.68 -9.25 -23.03
CA ASP A 295 -33.90 -10.68 -22.74
C ASP A 295 -32.95 -11.21 -21.63
N TYR A 296 -32.60 -10.34 -20.65
CA TYR A 296 -31.72 -10.68 -19.54
C TYR A 296 -32.29 -10.14 -18.22
N ASP A 297 -32.42 -11.01 -17.21
CA ASP A 297 -32.95 -10.71 -15.88
C ASP A 297 -31.93 -10.84 -14.74
N GLY A 298 -30.65 -11.09 -15.08
CA GLY A 298 -29.55 -11.20 -14.13
C GLY A 298 -28.99 -9.85 -13.69
N TYR A 299 -27.88 -9.90 -12.96
CA TYR A 299 -27.18 -8.73 -12.48
C TYR A 299 -26.25 -8.12 -13.51
N TYR A 300 -26.14 -6.81 -13.50
CA TYR A 300 -25.13 -6.08 -14.26
C TYR A 300 -24.62 -4.86 -13.48
N THR A 301 -23.46 -4.36 -13.85
CA THR A 301 -22.89 -3.13 -13.32
C THR A 301 -22.31 -2.26 -14.43
N THR A 302 -21.91 -1.04 -14.12
CA THR A 302 -21.26 -0.13 -15.06
C THR A 302 -19.92 0.35 -14.53
N ILE A 303 -18.97 0.61 -15.43
CA ILE A 303 -17.69 1.24 -15.13
C ILE A 303 -17.56 2.48 -16.01
N VAL A 304 -17.46 3.66 -15.39
CA VAL A 304 -17.27 4.93 -16.08
C VAL A 304 -15.79 5.30 -16.06
N CYS A 305 -15.18 5.41 -17.23
CA CYS A 305 -13.75 5.63 -17.42
C CYS A 305 -13.48 6.96 -18.09
N ASP A 306 -12.76 7.87 -17.44
CA ASP A 306 -12.21 9.08 -18.07
C ASP A 306 -10.92 8.79 -18.85
N THR A 307 -10.37 9.79 -19.53
CA THR A 307 -9.15 9.67 -20.35
C THR A 307 -7.89 9.26 -19.60
N SER A 308 -7.88 9.33 -18.28
CA SER A 308 -6.76 8.89 -17.43
C SER A 308 -6.90 7.44 -16.96
N HIS A 309 -8.08 6.84 -17.16
CA HIS A 309 -8.37 5.48 -16.69
C HIS A 309 -7.75 4.42 -17.62
N GLU A 310 -7.17 3.35 -17.06
CA GLU A 310 -6.53 2.26 -17.83
C GLU A 310 -7.45 1.55 -18.84
N LEU A 311 -8.77 1.62 -18.62
CA LEU A 311 -9.80 1.04 -19.50
C LEU A 311 -10.40 2.06 -20.49
N TYR A 312 -9.89 3.30 -20.52
CA TYR A 312 -10.41 4.28 -21.47
C TYR A 312 -10.03 3.93 -22.90
N TYR A 313 -11.01 3.98 -23.78
CA TYR A 313 -10.85 3.90 -25.24
C TYR A 313 -11.67 5.02 -25.89
N GLY A 314 -11.02 5.88 -26.64
CA GLY A 314 -11.68 6.96 -27.36
C GLY A 314 -12.52 6.46 -28.55
N PRO A 315 -13.50 7.24 -29.03
CA PRO A 315 -14.39 6.84 -30.13
C PRO A 315 -13.64 6.64 -31.45
N ASP A 316 -12.48 7.27 -31.63
CA ASP A 316 -11.63 7.17 -32.82
C ASP A 316 -10.48 6.17 -32.66
N GLU A 317 -10.32 5.60 -31.50
CA GLU A 317 -9.31 4.59 -31.18
C GLU A 317 -9.87 3.21 -31.48
N GLY A 318 -9.10 2.40 -32.18
CA GLY A 318 -9.47 0.98 -32.37
C GLY A 318 -9.42 0.25 -31.03
N ILE A 319 -10.49 -0.45 -30.68
CA ILE A 319 -10.49 -1.30 -29.49
C ILE A 319 -9.46 -2.40 -29.71
N ASP A 320 -8.49 -2.53 -28.81
CA ASP A 320 -7.51 -3.59 -28.82
C ASP A 320 -8.19 -4.96 -28.72
N ALA A 321 -7.68 -5.95 -29.45
CA ALA A 321 -8.08 -7.34 -29.21
C ALA A 321 -7.74 -7.71 -27.76
N GLY A 322 -8.72 -8.22 -27.00
CA GLY A 322 -8.56 -8.61 -25.60
C GLY A 322 -8.92 -7.51 -24.59
N TYR A 323 -9.60 -6.43 -25.01
CA TYR A 323 -10.11 -5.42 -24.07
C TYR A 323 -11.03 -6.03 -23.00
N GLU A 324 -11.78 -7.07 -23.36
CA GLU A 324 -12.63 -7.83 -22.46
C GLU A 324 -11.84 -8.47 -21.31
N ILE A 325 -10.62 -8.89 -21.57
CA ILE A 325 -9.71 -9.42 -20.55
C ILE A 325 -9.35 -8.32 -19.57
N LYS A 326 -8.95 -7.14 -20.04
CA LYS A 326 -8.61 -6.00 -19.18
C LYS A 326 -9.78 -5.59 -18.30
N VAL A 327 -10.98 -5.55 -18.86
CA VAL A 327 -12.21 -5.23 -18.12
C VAL A 327 -12.52 -6.30 -17.07
N ALA A 328 -12.42 -7.58 -17.42
CA ALA A 328 -12.61 -8.68 -16.47
C ALA A 328 -11.57 -8.66 -15.35
N GLN A 329 -10.30 -8.41 -15.67
CA GLN A 329 -9.23 -8.28 -14.70
C GLN A 329 -9.47 -7.10 -13.74
N TYR A 330 -9.88 -5.96 -14.26
CA TYR A 330 -10.23 -4.79 -13.45
C TYR A 330 -11.39 -5.11 -12.49
N TRP A 331 -12.47 -5.71 -12.99
CA TRP A 331 -13.60 -6.13 -12.18
C TRP A 331 -13.16 -7.11 -11.07
N MET A 332 -12.35 -8.10 -11.38
CA MET A 332 -11.87 -9.07 -10.39
C MET A 332 -10.95 -8.44 -9.34
N ARG A 333 -10.15 -7.44 -9.70
CA ARG A 333 -9.39 -6.67 -8.69
C ARG A 333 -10.31 -5.92 -7.71
N MET A 334 -11.43 -5.36 -8.20
CA MET A 334 -12.46 -4.74 -7.35
C MET A 334 -13.13 -5.79 -6.45
N VAL A 335 -13.55 -6.93 -7.00
CA VAL A 335 -14.15 -8.04 -6.24
C VAL A 335 -13.21 -8.52 -5.13
N ASN A 336 -11.93 -8.73 -5.43
CA ASN A 336 -10.93 -9.13 -4.44
C ASN A 336 -10.77 -8.09 -3.33
N SER A 337 -10.88 -6.80 -3.64
CA SER A 337 -10.88 -5.72 -2.66
C SER A 337 -12.14 -5.76 -1.79
N TYR A 338 -13.33 -5.92 -2.37
CA TYR A 338 -14.58 -6.01 -1.62
C TYR A 338 -14.61 -7.21 -0.68
N MET A 339 -14.20 -8.38 -1.15
CA MET A 339 -14.18 -9.60 -0.35
C MET A 339 -13.04 -9.62 0.68
N GLY A 340 -11.83 -9.24 0.29
CA GLY A 340 -10.64 -9.33 1.12
C GLY A 340 -10.51 -8.21 2.15
N TYR A 341 -10.78 -6.97 1.76
CA TYR A 341 -10.61 -5.81 2.64
C TYR A 341 -11.89 -5.44 3.39
N TYR A 342 -13.05 -5.47 2.70
CA TYR A 342 -14.34 -5.10 3.32
C TYR A 342 -15.10 -6.30 3.87
N GLY A 343 -14.64 -7.54 3.60
CA GLY A 343 -15.27 -8.76 4.09
C GLY A 343 -16.66 -9.03 3.51
N MET A 344 -16.98 -8.48 2.34
CA MET A 344 -18.27 -8.66 1.68
C MET A 344 -18.38 -10.09 1.11
N SER A 345 -19.57 -10.69 1.19
CA SER A 345 -19.86 -11.94 0.46
C SER A 345 -20.13 -11.65 -1.03
N ALA A 346 -20.06 -12.70 -1.85
CA ALA A 346 -20.40 -12.58 -3.28
C ALA A 346 -21.81 -12.05 -3.51
N GLU A 347 -22.78 -12.52 -2.70
CA GLU A 347 -24.15 -12.07 -2.75
C GLU A 347 -24.30 -10.60 -2.37
N GLN A 348 -23.58 -10.15 -1.32
CA GLN A 348 -23.57 -8.75 -0.92
C GLN A 348 -23.04 -7.84 -2.03
N ILE A 349 -21.96 -8.26 -2.72
CA ILE A 349 -21.43 -7.50 -3.86
C ILE A 349 -22.48 -7.37 -4.97
N LEU A 350 -23.21 -8.47 -5.29
CA LEU A 350 -24.28 -8.39 -6.28
C LEU A 350 -25.44 -7.48 -5.86
N GLU A 351 -25.79 -7.48 -4.57
CA GLU A 351 -26.92 -6.68 -4.05
C GLU A 351 -26.55 -5.19 -3.92
N GLU A 352 -25.31 -4.87 -3.57
CA GLU A 352 -24.89 -3.50 -3.28
C GLU A 352 -24.22 -2.81 -4.48
N GLU A 353 -23.52 -3.55 -5.36
CA GLU A 353 -22.70 -3.01 -6.45
C GLU A 353 -23.28 -3.29 -7.85
N CYS A 354 -24.36 -4.07 -7.94
CA CYS A 354 -24.96 -4.46 -9.21
C CYS A 354 -26.46 -4.17 -9.26
N TYR A 355 -27.00 -4.13 -10.47
CA TYR A 355 -28.39 -3.75 -10.76
C TYR A 355 -29.10 -4.87 -11.54
N ARG A 356 -30.44 -4.83 -11.54
CA ARG A 356 -31.29 -5.72 -12.35
C ARG A 356 -32.38 -4.95 -13.06
N GLY A 357 -32.75 -5.40 -14.26
CA GLY A 357 -33.78 -4.74 -15.07
C GLY A 357 -33.37 -3.34 -15.50
N ASP A 358 -34.34 -2.55 -15.93
CA ASP A 358 -34.09 -1.17 -16.36
C ASP A 358 -33.64 -0.32 -15.16
N HIS A 359 -32.52 0.38 -15.31
CA HIS A 359 -31.98 1.23 -14.25
C HIS A 359 -31.44 2.55 -14.80
N LEU A 360 -31.82 3.64 -14.13
CA LEU A 360 -31.38 5.00 -14.46
C LEU A 360 -30.16 5.35 -13.58
N PHE A 361 -29.08 5.73 -14.23
CA PHE A 361 -27.87 6.22 -13.59
C PHE A 361 -27.79 7.74 -13.74
N GLU A 362 -27.41 8.41 -12.67
CA GLU A 362 -27.18 9.86 -12.63
C GLU A 362 -25.84 10.10 -11.97
N GLU A 363 -24.89 10.65 -12.72
CA GLU A 363 -23.53 10.90 -12.27
C GLU A 363 -23.09 12.33 -12.57
N VAL A 364 -22.31 12.92 -11.67
CA VAL A 364 -21.61 14.17 -11.90
C VAL A 364 -20.17 13.85 -12.20
N LEU A 365 -19.74 14.18 -13.43
CA LEU A 365 -18.41 13.87 -13.95
C LEU A 365 -17.60 15.16 -14.12
N LEU A 366 -16.36 15.04 -14.62
CA LEU A 366 -15.59 16.23 -15.00
C LEU A 366 -16.24 16.91 -16.21
N ALA A 367 -16.35 18.22 -16.19
CA ALA A 367 -16.89 19.00 -17.28
C ALA A 367 -15.98 18.91 -18.53
N ASN A 368 -16.58 19.02 -19.72
CA ASN A 368 -15.91 19.05 -21.02
C ASN A 368 -14.92 17.89 -21.25
N SER A 369 -15.23 16.73 -20.69
CA SER A 369 -14.36 15.55 -20.65
C SER A 369 -14.98 14.36 -21.39
N ASP A 370 -14.13 13.49 -21.93
CA ASP A 370 -14.54 12.29 -22.66
C ASP A 370 -14.54 11.08 -21.72
N TYR A 371 -15.54 10.21 -21.90
CA TYR A 371 -15.74 9.02 -21.11
C TYR A 371 -16.08 7.81 -21.97
N THR A 372 -15.58 6.66 -21.53
CA THR A 372 -16.06 5.33 -21.96
C THR A 372 -16.83 4.71 -20.80
N VAL A 373 -18.05 4.27 -21.07
CA VAL A 373 -18.90 3.58 -20.08
C VAL A 373 -19.04 2.12 -20.51
N TYR A 374 -18.56 1.21 -19.65
CA TYR A 374 -18.75 -0.22 -19.81
C TYR A 374 -20.00 -0.71 -19.09
N ILE A 375 -20.67 -1.70 -19.65
CA ILE A 375 -21.80 -2.40 -19.06
C ILE A 375 -21.40 -3.88 -18.97
N LEU A 376 -21.40 -4.42 -17.76
CA LEU A 376 -20.90 -5.75 -17.43
C LEU A 376 -22.02 -6.61 -16.86
N ALA A 377 -22.35 -7.71 -17.51
CA ALA A 377 -23.22 -8.72 -16.91
C ALA A 377 -22.41 -9.56 -15.91
N ILE A 378 -22.91 -9.65 -14.69
CA ILE A 378 -22.24 -10.29 -13.56
C ILE A 378 -23.14 -11.42 -13.01
N ASP A 379 -22.54 -12.55 -12.65
CA ASP A 379 -23.21 -13.63 -11.92
C ASP A 379 -22.20 -14.31 -10.99
N ILE A 380 -22.71 -15.08 -10.04
CA ILE A 380 -21.84 -15.87 -9.15
C ILE A 380 -21.41 -17.14 -9.90
N VAL A 381 -20.12 -17.23 -10.20
CA VAL A 381 -19.45 -18.40 -10.77
C VAL A 381 -18.44 -18.92 -9.76
N ASP A 382 -18.60 -20.17 -9.33
CA ASP A 382 -17.75 -20.82 -8.32
C ASP A 382 -17.57 -19.98 -7.02
N GLY A 383 -18.61 -19.27 -6.61
CA GLY A 383 -18.63 -18.47 -5.39
C GLY A 383 -18.07 -17.05 -5.53
N LEU A 384 -17.75 -16.61 -6.75
CA LEU A 384 -17.26 -15.25 -7.04
C LEU A 384 -18.20 -14.50 -7.99
N PRO A 385 -18.39 -13.18 -7.80
CA PRO A 385 -19.10 -12.31 -8.76
C PRO A 385 -18.23 -12.10 -9.99
N MET A 386 -18.47 -12.87 -11.04
CA MET A 386 -17.68 -12.91 -12.27
C MET A 386 -18.38 -12.22 -13.42
N LEU A 387 -17.59 -11.63 -14.32
CA LEU A 387 -18.07 -11.23 -15.65
C LEU A 387 -18.52 -12.47 -16.43
N ILE A 388 -19.78 -12.49 -16.90
CA ILE A 388 -20.35 -13.62 -17.64
C ILE A 388 -20.67 -13.33 -19.11
N SER A 389 -20.51 -12.10 -19.55
CA SER A 389 -20.72 -11.69 -20.94
C SER A 389 -19.58 -10.79 -21.44
N TRP A 390 -19.45 -10.71 -22.74
CA TRP A 390 -18.65 -9.68 -23.38
C TRP A 390 -19.14 -8.31 -22.90
N PRO A 391 -18.23 -7.40 -22.47
CA PRO A 391 -18.61 -6.06 -22.05
C PRO A 391 -19.27 -5.30 -23.21
N SER A 392 -20.40 -4.66 -22.94
CA SER A 392 -20.95 -3.65 -23.84
C SER A 392 -20.37 -2.30 -23.46
N MET A 393 -20.26 -1.34 -24.39
CA MET A 393 -19.79 -0.02 -24.09
C MET A 393 -20.43 1.06 -24.93
N PHE A 394 -20.40 2.29 -24.44
CA PHE A 394 -20.72 3.49 -25.18
C PHE A 394 -19.81 4.65 -24.79
N TYR A 395 -19.73 5.66 -25.66
CA TYR A 395 -18.95 6.87 -25.44
C TYR A 395 -19.85 8.01 -25.01
N TYR A 396 -19.37 8.83 -24.13
CA TYR A 396 -20.04 10.05 -23.70
C TYR A 396 -19.05 11.19 -23.53
N ARG A 397 -19.45 12.40 -23.95
CA ARG A 397 -18.70 13.61 -23.67
C ARG A 397 -19.57 14.54 -22.86
N THR A 398 -19.09 14.98 -21.70
CA THR A 398 -19.73 15.98 -20.87
C THR A 398 -19.67 17.35 -21.51
N GLY A 399 -20.61 18.22 -21.16
CA GLY A 399 -20.67 19.61 -21.62
C GLY A 399 -19.85 20.57 -20.75
N ASP A 400 -19.85 21.83 -21.18
CA ASP A 400 -19.28 22.93 -20.40
C ASP A 400 -20.19 23.29 -19.22
N VAL A 401 -19.63 23.78 -18.13
CA VAL A 401 -20.35 24.38 -17.00
C VAL A 401 -20.46 25.87 -17.20
N ALA A 402 -21.66 26.42 -17.08
CA ALA A 402 -21.86 27.86 -17.17
C ALA A 402 -21.24 28.59 -15.98
N GLN A 403 -20.66 29.77 -16.23
CA GLN A 403 -20.24 30.64 -15.15
C GLN A 403 -21.44 31.17 -14.38
N SER A 404 -21.30 31.31 -13.06
CA SER A 404 -22.33 31.76 -12.13
C SER A 404 -21.99 33.15 -11.57
N ASP A 405 -23.04 33.93 -11.27
CA ASP A 405 -22.94 35.21 -10.54
C ASP A 405 -23.05 34.99 -9.00
N MET A 406 -22.98 33.75 -8.53
CA MET A 406 -23.05 33.43 -7.09
C MET A 406 -21.92 34.14 -6.32
N THR A 407 -22.27 34.69 -5.18
CA THR A 407 -21.36 35.37 -4.26
C THR A 407 -21.43 34.70 -2.89
N PHE A 408 -20.40 34.88 -2.08
CA PHE A 408 -20.28 34.25 -0.78
C PHE A 408 -20.08 35.29 0.31
N ASP A 409 -20.79 35.11 1.45
CA ASP A 409 -20.49 35.75 2.71
C ASP A 409 -19.78 34.75 3.62
N ILE A 410 -18.65 35.13 4.21
CA ILE A 410 -17.87 34.28 5.13
C ILE A 410 -17.89 34.97 6.52
N GLU A 411 -18.70 34.43 7.43
CA GLU A 411 -18.78 34.86 8.82
C GLU A 411 -17.82 34.04 9.67
N LEU A 412 -16.79 34.69 10.23
CA LEU A 412 -15.84 34.09 11.16
C LEU A 412 -16.47 33.99 12.57
N ASN A 413 -16.80 32.78 13.01
CA ASN A 413 -17.39 32.52 14.32
C ASN A 413 -16.30 32.45 15.39
N ALA A 414 -15.20 31.73 15.12
CA ALA A 414 -14.05 31.63 16.01
C ALA A 414 -12.75 31.33 15.24
N CYS A 415 -11.64 31.91 15.74
CA CYS A 415 -10.28 31.57 15.30
C CYS A 415 -9.39 31.55 16.54
N TYR A 416 -9.12 30.36 17.06
CA TYR A 416 -8.35 30.16 18.28
C TYR A 416 -7.01 29.47 17.98
N THR A 417 -6.37 28.93 18.99
CA THR A 417 -5.04 28.32 18.90
C THR A 417 -4.95 27.23 17.83
N ARG A 418 -5.94 26.33 17.78
CA ARG A 418 -6.04 25.24 16.77
C ARG A 418 -7.41 25.14 16.14
N VAL A 419 -8.33 26.01 16.52
CA VAL A 419 -9.73 25.96 16.10
C VAL A 419 -10.03 27.06 15.11
N LEU A 420 -10.69 26.70 14.05
CA LEU A 420 -11.28 27.61 13.08
C LEU A 420 -12.74 27.19 12.87
N ASP A 421 -13.63 28.12 13.14
CA ASP A 421 -15.09 27.99 13.00
C ASP A 421 -15.58 29.18 12.20
N PHE A 422 -16.24 28.91 11.06
CA PHE A 422 -16.83 29.95 10.22
C PHE A 422 -18.01 29.40 9.45
N THR A 423 -18.91 30.29 9.04
CA THR A 423 -20.08 29.97 8.22
C THR A 423 -19.92 30.60 6.85
N VAL A 424 -20.12 29.81 5.81
CA VAL A 424 -20.22 30.28 4.42
C VAL A 424 -21.71 30.32 4.05
N THR A 425 -22.15 31.47 3.54
CA THR A 425 -23.53 31.65 3.04
C THR A 425 -23.45 32.06 1.57
N PRO A 426 -23.79 31.17 0.62
CA PRO A 426 -23.88 31.53 -0.80
C PRO A 426 -25.16 32.32 -1.09
N SER A 427 -25.13 33.14 -2.16
CA SER A 427 -26.29 33.92 -2.59
C SER A 427 -27.32 33.11 -3.38
N THR A 428 -26.97 31.91 -3.83
CA THR A 428 -27.81 30.94 -4.56
C THR A 428 -27.54 29.52 -4.05
N ASP A 429 -28.37 28.55 -4.43
CA ASP A 429 -28.22 27.13 -4.03
C ASP A 429 -27.34 26.33 -5.01
N GLU A 430 -26.46 26.96 -5.77
CA GLU A 430 -25.52 26.29 -6.65
C GLU A 430 -24.37 25.67 -5.84
N ASN A 431 -23.65 24.72 -6.47
CA ASN A 431 -22.52 24.04 -5.84
C ASN A 431 -21.31 24.98 -5.69
N TYR A 432 -20.61 24.85 -4.57
CA TYR A 432 -19.38 25.56 -4.29
C TYR A 432 -18.42 24.69 -3.47
N SER A 433 -17.17 25.13 -3.39
CA SER A 433 -16.16 24.46 -2.57
C SER A 433 -15.52 25.40 -1.56
N ILE A 434 -15.05 24.80 -0.48
CA ILE A 434 -14.30 25.46 0.60
C ILE A 434 -12.94 24.76 0.72
N LEU A 435 -11.87 25.55 0.64
CA LEU A 435 -10.52 25.04 0.88
C LEU A 435 -9.79 25.95 1.87
N ILE A 436 -9.12 25.34 2.87
CA ILE A 436 -8.33 26.06 3.85
C ILE A 436 -6.87 25.70 3.63
N LEU A 437 -6.07 26.68 3.30
CA LEU A 437 -4.63 26.49 3.08
C LEU A 437 -3.81 27.33 4.03
N ASN A 438 -2.65 26.82 4.43
CA ASN A 438 -1.61 27.65 5.00
C ASN A 438 -1.25 28.73 3.97
N LYS A 439 -1.19 29.98 4.38
CA LYS A 439 -0.92 31.11 3.49
C LYS A 439 0.40 30.98 2.73
N THR A 440 1.39 30.28 3.31
CA THR A 440 2.66 30.01 2.61
C THR A 440 2.50 29.11 1.38
N ALA A 441 1.45 28.29 1.32
CA ALA A 441 1.16 27.48 0.13
C ALA A 441 0.74 28.33 -1.08
N LEU A 442 0.30 29.56 -0.83
CA LEU A 442 -0.12 30.52 -1.86
C LEU A 442 0.99 31.49 -2.27
N GLU A 443 2.21 31.36 -1.71
CA GLU A 443 3.33 32.22 -2.07
C GLU A 443 3.70 32.07 -3.54
N GLY A 444 3.74 33.19 -4.25
CA GLY A 444 4.03 33.22 -5.69
C GLY A 444 2.80 33.22 -6.60
N LEU A 445 1.61 32.89 -6.08
CA LEU A 445 0.35 33.06 -6.80
C LEU A 445 -0.15 34.50 -6.64
N THR A 446 -0.38 35.18 -7.75
CA THR A 446 -0.62 36.64 -7.78
C THR A 446 -2.03 37.02 -8.18
N THR A 447 -2.76 36.12 -8.81
CA THR A 447 -4.15 36.32 -9.24
C THR A 447 -5.08 35.29 -8.62
N ASP A 448 -6.37 35.64 -8.56
CA ASP A 448 -7.41 34.75 -8.09
C ASP A 448 -7.53 33.50 -8.98
N GLU A 449 -7.33 33.65 -10.29
CA GLU A 449 -7.33 32.55 -11.24
C GLU A 449 -6.19 31.54 -10.93
N GLU A 450 -4.97 32.03 -10.67
CA GLU A 450 -3.83 31.17 -10.31
C GLU A 450 -4.10 30.40 -8.99
N ILE A 451 -4.78 31.03 -8.03
CA ILE A 451 -5.15 30.40 -6.76
C ILE A 451 -6.22 29.34 -6.97
N ILE A 452 -7.25 29.63 -7.78
CA ILE A 452 -8.31 28.68 -8.13
C ILE A 452 -7.70 27.48 -8.88
N ASP A 453 -6.87 27.73 -9.89
CA ASP A 453 -6.21 26.66 -10.65
C ASP A 453 -5.34 25.78 -9.76
N TYR A 454 -4.61 26.38 -8.83
CA TYR A 454 -3.83 25.65 -7.84
C TYR A 454 -4.70 24.78 -6.92
N ALA A 455 -5.85 25.30 -6.47
CA ALA A 455 -6.80 24.58 -5.65
C ALA A 455 -7.44 23.40 -6.41
N VAL A 456 -7.95 23.66 -7.62
CA VAL A 456 -8.66 22.66 -8.44
C VAL A 456 -7.74 21.51 -8.87
N ASN A 457 -6.49 21.82 -9.26
CA ASN A 457 -5.56 20.80 -9.76
C ASN A 457 -4.75 20.11 -8.66
N GLY A 458 -4.61 20.75 -7.48
CA GLY A 458 -3.73 20.25 -6.41
C GLY A 458 -4.42 19.59 -5.23
N TYR A 459 -5.74 19.76 -5.10
CA TYR A 459 -6.47 19.30 -3.93
C TYR A 459 -7.75 18.56 -4.30
N TRP A 460 -8.17 17.69 -3.42
CA TRP A 460 -9.53 17.16 -3.43
C TRP A 460 -10.48 18.23 -2.90
N LEU A 461 -11.49 18.59 -3.68
CA LEU A 461 -12.47 19.60 -3.32
C LEU A 461 -13.83 18.95 -3.08
N ASP A 462 -14.36 19.16 -1.89
CA ASP A 462 -15.73 18.79 -1.56
C ASP A 462 -16.71 19.81 -2.14
N GLU A 463 -17.89 19.33 -2.57
CA GLU A 463 -18.97 20.18 -3.04
C GLU A 463 -20.00 20.42 -1.94
N TYR A 464 -20.37 21.69 -1.74
CA TYR A 464 -21.36 22.15 -0.77
C TYR A 464 -22.50 22.87 -1.48
N GLN A 465 -23.68 22.86 -0.86
CA GLN A 465 -24.85 23.65 -1.28
C GLN A 465 -25.48 24.34 -0.07
N GLY A 466 -26.04 25.55 -0.27
CA GLY A 466 -26.64 26.30 0.81
C GLY A 466 -25.63 26.75 1.86
N ALA A 467 -26.11 27.24 3.01
CA ALA A 467 -25.24 27.68 4.08
C ALA A 467 -24.57 26.49 4.78
N TYR A 468 -23.25 26.59 4.96
CA TYR A 468 -22.43 25.56 5.58
C TYR A 468 -21.58 26.13 6.70
N ASN A 469 -21.63 25.48 7.89
CA ASN A 469 -20.75 25.80 9.00
C ASN A 469 -19.53 24.85 8.97
N TYR A 470 -18.36 25.42 8.78
CA TYR A 470 -17.10 24.69 8.76
C TYR A 470 -16.44 24.77 10.13
N TYR A 471 -16.05 23.62 10.68
CA TYR A 471 -15.34 23.50 11.94
C TYR A 471 -14.09 22.63 11.78
N ASN A 472 -12.93 23.13 12.24
CA ASN A 472 -11.67 22.40 12.27
C ASN A 472 -10.95 22.70 13.57
N CYS A 473 -10.45 21.69 14.27
CA CYS A 473 -9.74 21.79 15.55
C CYS A 473 -8.30 21.27 15.51
N TYR A 474 -7.73 21.08 14.31
CA TYR A 474 -6.38 20.53 14.11
C TYR A 474 -5.41 21.50 13.45
N LEU A 475 -5.69 22.78 13.43
CA LEU A 475 -4.82 23.79 12.85
C LEU A 475 -3.53 23.98 13.68
N ARG A 476 -2.51 24.50 13.02
CA ARG A 476 -1.25 24.86 13.72
C ARG A 476 -1.41 26.21 14.41
N PRO A 477 -0.87 26.37 15.64
CA PRO A 477 -0.85 27.66 16.34
C PRO A 477 -0.03 28.71 15.57
N GLU A 478 -0.31 29.99 15.83
CA GLU A 478 0.40 31.17 15.31
C GLU A 478 0.58 31.19 13.78
N THR A 479 -0.29 30.45 13.06
CA THR A 479 -0.16 30.21 11.63
C THR A 479 -1.21 31.01 10.85
N GLU A 480 -0.78 31.63 9.75
CA GLU A 480 -1.69 32.32 8.84
C GLU A 480 -2.31 31.33 7.86
N TYR A 481 -3.63 31.36 7.75
CA TYR A 481 -4.43 30.56 6.84
C TYR A 481 -5.25 31.45 5.93
N SER A 482 -5.54 30.95 4.73
CA SER A 482 -6.51 31.51 3.80
C SER A 482 -7.68 30.58 3.66
N ILE A 483 -8.88 31.06 3.93
CA ILE A 483 -10.14 30.43 3.60
C ILE A 483 -10.47 30.84 2.17
N LEU A 484 -10.56 29.88 1.27
CA LEU A 484 -10.83 30.05 -0.16
C LEU A 484 -12.21 29.46 -0.44
N VAL A 485 -13.11 30.25 -1.01
CA VAL A 485 -14.46 29.84 -1.37
C VAL A 485 -14.75 30.29 -2.80
N PHE A 486 -15.18 29.37 -3.63
CA PHE A 486 -15.57 29.63 -5.01
C PHE A 486 -16.61 28.62 -5.47
N GLY A 487 -17.47 29.03 -6.42
CA GLY A 487 -18.40 28.12 -7.09
C GLY A 487 -17.62 27.01 -7.76
N TYR A 488 -18.03 25.76 -7.58
CA TYR A 488 -17.30 24.60 -8.08
C TYR A 488 -18.27 23.49 -8.45
N TYR A 489 -18.19 23.01 -9.68
CA TYR A 489 -19.05 21.95 -10.17
C TYR A 489 -18.39 21.20 -11.34
N GLY A 490 -18.42 19.86 -11.29
CA GLY A 490 -17.85 19.05 -12.37
C GLY A 490 -16.36 19.27 -12.58
N GLY A 491 -15.60 19.49 -11.55
CA GLY A 491 -14.14 19.66 -11.63
C GLY A 491 -13.67 21.05 -12.06
N VAL A 492 -14.57 22.02 -12.22
CA VAL A 492 -14.22 23.39 -12.67
C VAL A 492 -14.80 24.44 -11.75
N ALA A 493 -14.11 25.56 -11.63
CA ALA A 493 -14.63 26.73 -10.93
C ALA A 493 -15.70 27.44 -11.76
N THR A 494 -16.81 27.81 -11.12
CA THR A 494 -17.94 28.48 -11.75
C THR A 494 -18.06 29.95 -11.36
N THR A 495 -17.32 30.41 -10.35
CA THR A 495 -17.27 31.82 -9.92
C THR A 495 -15.83 32.29 -9.74
N GLY A 496 -15.64 33.61 -9.52
CA GLY A 496 -14.39 34.11 -8.95
C GLY A 496 -14.18 33.70 -7.49
N LEU A 497 -12.99 33.98 -6.98
CA LEU A 497 -12.56 33.64 -5.62
C LEU A 497 -13.12 34.61 -4.58
N THR A 498 -13.72 34.09 -3.52
CA THR A 498 -13.91 34.81 -2.26
C THR A 498 -12.88 34.30 -1.24
N ARG A 499 -12.14 35.20 -0.61
CA ARG A 499 -11.02 34.86 0.27
C ARG A 499 -11.13 35.61 1.61
N LEU A 500 -10.89 34.88 2.71
CA LEU A 500 -10.69 35.44 4.04
C LEU A 500 -9.38 34.93 4.64
N ASP A 501 -8.47 35.84 4.96
CA ASP A 501 -7.23 35.49 5.66
C ASP A 501 -7.46 35.54 7.18
N VAL A 502 -7.01 34.50 7.89
CA VAL A 502 -7.09 34.41 9.35
C VAL A 502 -5.74 33.99 9.93
N LYS A 503 -5.53 34.27 11.21
CA LYS A 503 -4.34 33.81 11.93
C LYS A 503 -4.74 33.17 13.24
N THR A 504 -4.29 31.93 13.45
CA THR A 504 -4.51 31.21 14.70
C THR A 504 -3.74 31.86 15.85
N GLU A 505 -4.27 31.73 17.06
CA GLU A 505 -3.66 32.25 18.28
C GLU A 505 -2.40 31.44 18.68
N PRO A 506 -1.48 32.02 19.45
CA PRO A 506 -0.38 31.27 20.04
C PRO A 506 -0.89 30.22 21.04
N VAL A 507 -0.05 29.21 21.31
CA VAL A 507 -0.33 28.23 22.38
C VAL A 507 -0.46 28.91 23.70
N ALA A 508 -1.52 28.59 24.42
CA ALA A 508 -1.78 29.04 25.79
C ALA A 508 -2.00 27.84 26.72
N ALA A 509 -2.01 28.08 28.02
CA ALA A 509 -2.42 27.07 28.98
C ALA A 509 -3.89 26.67 28.71
N ALA A 510 -4.17 25.38 28.71
CA ALA A 510 -5.55 24.92 28.58
C ALA A 510 -6.41 25.33 29.77
N GLU A 511 -7.67 25.62 29.51
CA GLU A 511 -8.65 25.96 30.55
C GLU A 511 -9.11 24.73 31.35
N ASN A 512 -8.79 23.53 30.91
CA ASN A 512 -9.08 22.26 31.59
C ASN A 512 -7.80 21.47 31.86
N SER A 513 -7.89 20.48 32.75
CA SER A 513 -6.76 19.60 33.09
C SER A 513 -7.23 18.19 33.42
N VAL A 514 -6.38 17.19 33.23
CA VAL A 514 -6.62 15.83 33.70
C VAL A 514 -6.37 15.77 35.19
N THR A 515 -7.32 15.25 35.96
CA THR A 515 -7.26 15.11 37.41
C THR A 515 -7.07 13.67 37.88
N GLY A 516 -7.34 12.71 37.01
CA GLY A 516 -7.17 11.29 37.28
C GLY A 516 -7.31 10.41 36.04
N VAL A 517 -6.80 9.20 36.15
CA VAL A 517 -6.98 8.11 35.17
C VAL A 517 -7.73 7.00 35.88
N VAL A 518 -8.83 6.56 35.32
CA VAL A 518 -9.64 5.46 35.86
C VAL A 518 -9.49 4.24 34.99
N THR A 519 -9.31 3.08 35.60
CA THR A 519 -9.11 1.80 34.91
C THR A 519 -10.01 0.71 35.47
N TYR A 520 -10.51 -0.17 34.60
CA TYR A 520 -11.26 -1.37 34.95
C TYR A 520 -10.79 -2.55 34.12
N GLY A 521 -10.56 -3.69 34.78
CA GLY A 521 -10.04 -4.92 34.16
C GLY A 521 -9.03 -5.59 35.08
N PRO A 522 -8.24 -6.53 34.59
CA PRO A 522 -8.20 -7.02 33.19
C PRO A 522 -9.37 -7.97 32.90
N TYR A 523 -9.81 -8.00 31.63
CA TYR A 523 -10.84 -8.90 31.12
C TYR A 523 -10.26 -9.84 30.06
N ASP A 524 -10.86 -11.04 29.92
CA ASP A 524 -10.52 -11.99 28.85
C ASP A 524 -11.28 -11.63 27.56
N PRO A 525 -10.59 -11.23 26.47
CA PRO A 525 -11.23 -10.86 25.21
C PRO A 525 -12.02 -12.01 24.58
N VAL A 526 -11.59 -13.28 24.74
CA VAL A 526 -12.32 -14.43 24.23
C VAL A 526 -13.64 -14.59 24.97
N ALA A 527 -13.64 -14.45 26.29
CA ALA A 527 -14.87 -14.49 27.07
C ALA A 527 -15.85 -13.36 26.70
N ILE A 528 -15.34 -12.13 26.46
CA ILE A 528 -16.14 -10.99 25.98
C ILE A 528 -16.79 -11.34 24.64
N SER A 529 -16.03 -11.86 23.67
CA SER A 529 -16.53 -12.19 22.33
C SER A 529 -17.63 -13.23 22.29
N GLN A 530 -17.68 -14.09 23.34
CA GLN A 530 -18.70 -15.13 23.46
C GLN A 530 -20.01 -14.64 24.10
N LEU A 531 -19.96 -13.50 24.81
CA LEU A 531 -21.11 -12.95 25.49
C LEU A 531 -21.97 -12.05 24.59
N ASP A 532 -21.37 -11.32 23.67
CA ASP A 532 -22.08 -10.41 22.78
C ASP A 532 -21.47 -10.41 21.37
N PRO A 533 -22.27 -10.70 20.32
CA PRO A 533 -21.81 -10.68 18.93
C PRO A 533 -21.19 -9.34 18.47
N ALA A 534 -21.56 -8.21 19.08
CA ALA A 534 -20.99 -6.90 18.80
C ALA A 534 -19.47 -6.85 19.09
N TYR A 535 -18.97 -7.74 19.92
CA TYR A 535 -17.57 -7.87 20.30
C TYR A 535 -16.91 -9.14 19.73
N ALA A 536 -17.45 -9.74 18.67
CA ALA A 536 -16.92 -10.96 18.08
C ALA A 536 -15.41 -10.85 17.72
N ASN A 537 -14.98 -9.68 17.28
CA ASN A 537 -13.58 -9.39 16.90
C ASN A 537 -12.60 -9.50 18.09
N TYR A 538 -13.07 -9.42 19.32
CA TYR A 538 -12.22 -9.60 20.52
C TYR A 538 -11.58 -10.99 20.59
N ALA A 539 -12.18 -12.00 19.95
CA ALA A 539 -11.57 -13.32 19.84
C ALA A 539 -10.16 -13.32 19.22
N ASN A 540 -9.85 -12.33 18.38
CA ASN A 540 -8.54 -12.20 17.74
C ASN A 540 -7.43 -11.82 18.73
N TYR A 541 -7.78 -11.33 19.92
CA TYR A 541 -6.85 -10.95 20.98
C TYR A 541 -6.67 -12.05 22.05
N ALA A 542 -6.89 -13.32 21.68
CA ALA A 542 -6.68 -14.45 22.59
C ALA A 542 -5.25 -14.44 23.15
N GLY A 543 -5.13 -14.53 24.49
CA GLY A 543 -3.83 -14.47 25.18
C GLY A 543 -3.40 -13.08 25.65
N TYR A 544 -4.16 -12.03 25.29
CA TYR A 544 -4.03 -10.68 25.83
C TYR A 544 -5.09 -10.44 26.91
N PHE A 545 -4.97 -9.34 27.64
CA PHE A 545 -6.06 -8.81 28.46
C PHE A 545 -6.71 -7.60 27.76
N VAL A 546 -7.95 -7.29 28.13
CA VAL A 546 -8.62 -6.03 27.79
C VAL A 546 -8.78 -5.19 29.05
N LEU A 547 -8.47 -3.88 28.92
CA LEU A 547 -8.61 -2.89 29.98
C LEU A 547 -9.52 -1.76 29.49
N VAL A 548 -10.55 -1.44 30.27
CA VAL A 548 -11.38 -0.24 30.04
C VAL A 548 -10.82 0.91 30.83
N HIS A 549 -10.69 2.08 30.22
CA HIS A 549 -10.16 3.26 30.92
C HIS A 549 -10.72 4.57 30.38
N TRP A 550 -10.70 5.61 31.20
CA TRP A 550 -11.05 6.98 30.86
C TRP A 550 -10.30 7.98 31.71
N LEU A 551 -10.39 9.27 31.33
CA LEU A 551 -9.83 10.36 32.12
C LEU A 551 -10.90 11.03 32.99
N GLU A 552 -10.53 11.38 34.21
CA GLU A 552 -11.23 12.38 34.99
C GLU A 552 -10.60 13.75 34.71
N THR A 553 -11.45 14.74 34.45
CA THR A 553 -11.04 16.10 34.10
C THR A 553 -11.53 17.10 35.15
N ALA A 554 -10.87 18.23 35.29
CA ALA A 554 -11.25 19.29 36.25
C ALA A 554 -12.60 19.92 35.93
N SER A 555 -13.00 19.90 34.66
CA SER A 555 -14.30 20.33 34.15
C SER A 555 -14.82 19.33 33.13
N ALA A 556 -16.13 19.13 33.10
CA ALA A 556 -16.78 18.37 32.01
C ALA A 556 -16.86 19.15 30.69
N ASP A 557 -16.35 20.38 30.66
CA ASP A 557 -16.38 21.28 29.51
C ASP A 557 -15.03 21.19 28.78
N TYR A 558 -14.99 20.39 27.74
CA TYR A 558 -13.79 20.14 26.88
C TYR A 558 -14.18 19.83 25.44
N ALA A 559 -13.27 20.11 24.51
CA ALA A 559 -13.42 19.77 23.10
C ALA A 559 -13.10 18.29 22.84
N GLY A 560 -12.12 17.73 23.57
CA GLY A 560 -11.74 16.32 23.44
C GLY A 560 -10.87 15.82 24.58
N VAL A 561 -10.89 14.51 24.75
CA VAL A 561 -10.00 13.78 25.65
C VAL A 561 -9.24 12.74 24.84
N TYR A 562 -7.95 12.61 25.12
CA TYR A 562 -7.04 11.72 24.40
C TYR A 562 -6.31 10.89 25.43
N HIS A 563 -6.44 9.57 25.38
CA HIS A 563 -5.76 8.67 26.31
C HIS A 563 -5.54 7.30 25.70
N TYR A 564 -4.42 6.67 26.04
CA TYR A 564 -4.06 5.36 25.51
C TYR A 564 -3.10 4.63 26.45
N ILE A 565 -3.09 3.28 26.35
CA ILE A 565 -2.20 2.40 27.07
C ILE A 565 -0.87 2.25 26.33
N TYR A 566 0.24 2.51 27.01
CA TYR A 566 1.60 2.31 26.51
C TYR A 566 2.38 1.40 27.44
N ASP A 567 3.18 0.48 26.89
CA ASP A 567 4.17 -0.20 27.72
C ASP A 567 5.27 0.79 28.15
N THR A 568 5.82 0.59 29.35
CA THR A 568 6.79 1.53 29.92
C THR A 568 8.09 1.60 29.12
N ALA A 569 8.50 0.51 28.44
CA ALA A 569 9.68 0.50 27.58
C ALA A 569 9.49 1.40 26.33
N THR A 570 8.28 1.42 25.78
CA THR A 570 7.92 2.34 24.68
C THR A 570 7.98 3.79 25.16
N VAL A 571 7.40 4.11 26.31
CA VAL A 571 7.48 5.47 26.88
C VAL A 571 8.93 5.91 27.10
N ASP A 572 9.76 5.05 27.68
CA ASP A 572 11.18 5.32 27.93
C ASP A 572 11.97 5.54 26.62
N SER A 573 11.63 4.80 25.56
CA SER A 573 12.35 4.89 24.29
C SER A 573 11.92 6.08 23.43
N TRP A 574 10.65 6.47 23.47
CA TRP A 574 10.10 7.54 22.63
C TRP A 574 10.22 8.91 23.27
N GLY A 575 10.01 8.98 24.59
CA GLY A 575 9.94 10.21 25.36
C GLY A 575 8.60 10.94 25.20
N ASP A 576 8.35 11.87 26.12
CA ASP A 576 7.06 12.54 26.31
C ASP A 576 6.51 13.22 25.04
N GLN A 577 7.36 13.84 24.21
CA GLN A 577 6.89 14.54 23.03
C GLN A 577 6.34 13.57 21.97
N ALA A 578 7.02 12.45 21.73
CA ALA A 578 6.55 11.48 20.74
C ALA A 578 5.29 10.74 21.22
N ILE A 579 5.20 10.46 22.52
CA ILE A 579 3.98 9.93 23.15
C ILE A 579 2.82 10.92 23.00
N PHE A 580 3.06 12.21 23.27
CA PHE A 580 2.04 13.24 23.09
C PHE A 580 1.56 13.34 21.63
N ASP A 581 2.48 13.38 20.68
CA ASP A 581 2.15 13.49 19.24
C ASP A 581 1.33 12.28 18.76
N ASP A 582 1.70 11.08 19.21
CA ASP A 582 0.96 9.85 18.93
C ASP A 582 -0.44 9.86 19.57
N LEU A 583 -0.50 10.28 20.83
CA LEU A 583 -1.73 10.32 21.62
C LEU A 583 -2.78 11.23 20.97
N VAL A 584 -2.41 12.46 20.63
CA VAL A 584 -3.36 13.45 20.06
C VAL A 584 -3.74 13.15 18.62
N TYR A 585 -2.96 12.34 17.91
CA TYR A 585 -3.27 11.93 16.55
C TYR A 585 -4.32 10.81 16.47
N TYR A 586 -4.31 9.85 17.41
CA TYR A 586 -5.10 8.63 17.31
C TYR A 586 -6.18 8.43 18.37
N SER A 587 -6.17 9.11 19.50
CA SER A 587 -6.83 8.65 20.72
C SER A 587 -7.91 9.58 21.24
N TYR A 588 -8.91 9.83 20.42
CA TYR A 588 -10.04 10.69 20.77
C TYR A 588 -11.31 9.87 21.09
N TYR A 589 -11.47 9.45 22.35
CA TYR A 589 -12.69 8.82 22.86
C TYR A 589 -12.84 9.07 24.36
N ASP A 590 -14.09 9.26 24.83
CA ASP A 590 -14.38 9.47 26.25
C ASP A 590 -14.06 8.22 27.10
N VAL A 591 -14.27 7.02 26.55
CA VAL A 591 -13.98 5.73 27.18
C VAL A 591 -13.30 4.84 26.15
N MET A 592 -12.20 4.24 26.52
CA MET A 592 -11.46 3.31 25.68
C MET A 592 -11.38 1.91 26.30
N ALA A 593 -11.28 0.91 25.42
CA ALA A 593 -11.00 -0.47 25.78
C ALA A 593 -9.80 -0.96 24.97
N ASP A 594 -8.65 -1.07 25.62
CA ASP A 594 -7.38 -1.42 24.97
C ASP A 594 -6.89 -2.81 25.40
N ALA A 595 -6.20 -3.50 24.48
CA ALA A 595 -5.59 -4.80 24.75
C ALA A 595 -4.12 -4.64 25.15
N GLY A 596 -3.66 -5.45 26.11
CA GLY A 596 -2.27 -5.52 26.56
C GLY A 596 -1.81 -6.94 26.83
N ALA A 597 -0.51 -7.20 26.69
CA ALA A 597 0.09 -8.49 27.00
C ALA A 597 0.23 -8.67 28.54
N PHE A 598 -0.05 -9.89 29.02
CA PHE A 598 0.20 -10.23 30.42
C PHE A 598 1.70 -10.15 30.76
N ASN A 599 2.01 -9.83 32.01
CA ASN A 599 3.36 -9.71 32.55
C ASN A 599 4.20 -8.58 31.92
N THR A 600 3.58 -7.65 31.22
CA THR A 600 4.19 -6.43 30.72
C THR A 600 3.73 -5.24 31.56
N GLU A 601 4.64 -4.32 31.86
CA GLU A 601 4.33 -3.11 32.64
C GLU A 601 3.83 -2.00 31.72
N TYR A 602 2.68 -1.43 32.07
CA TYR A 602 2.00 -0.41 31.29
C TYR A 602 1.72 0.86 32.11
N VAL A 603 1.56 1.97 31.41
CA VAL A 603 0.95 3.20 31.90
C VAL A 603 -0.13 3.65 30.92
N ILE A 604 -1.07 4.46 31.37
CA ILE A 604 -2.00 5.18 30.50
C ILE A 604 -1.54 6.63 30.46
N ALA A 605 -1.22 7.12 29.26
CA ALA A 605 -1.00 8.52 29.01
C ALA A 605 -2.32 9.22 28.70
N GLY A 606 -2.47 10.50 29.12
CA GLY A 606 -3.70 11.22 28.85
C GLY A 606 -3.53 12.74 28.84
N VAL A 607 -4.29 13.40 27.95
CA VAL A 607 -4.44 14.86 27.85
C VAL A 607 -5.89 15.24 27.60
N VAL A 608 -6.28 16.45 27.95
CA VAL A 608 -7.57 17.04 27.59
C VAL A 608 -7.35 18.28 26.73
N GLN A 609 -8.18 18.45 25.70
CA GLN A 609 -8.18 19.62 24.82
C GLN A 609 -9.35 20.54 25.19
N ASP A 610 -9.09 21.83 25.38
CA ASP A 610 -10.12 22.85 25.55
C ASP A 610 -10.74 23.27 24.19
N TYR A 611 -11.83 24.02 24.23
CA TYR A 611 -12.50 24.52 23.02
C TYR A 611 -11.70 25.54 22.20
N ARG A 612 -10.56 26.03 22.73
CA ARG A 612 -9.63 26.89 21.98
C ARG A 612 -8.51 26.08 21.30
N GLY A 613 -8.49 24.76 21.46
CA GLY A 613 -7.51 23.86 20.91
C GLY A 613 -6.19 23.81 21.68
N ASN A 614 -6.14 24.29 22.94
CA ASN A 614 -4.99 24.10 23.81
C ASN A 614 -5.10 22.75 24.52
N TYR A 615 -3.98 22.06 24.63
CA TYR A 615 -3.89 20.81 25.38
C TYR A 615 -3.40 21.07 26.80
N SER A 616 -3.92 20.31 27.76
CA SER A 616 -3.39 20.26 29.12
C SER A 616 -1.99 19.67 29.13
N ASP A 617 -1.31 19.77 30.26
CA ASP A 617 -0.14 18.95 30.55
C ASP A 617 -0.53 17.47 30.39
N MET A 618 0.36 16.66 29.78
CA MET A 618 0.20 15.23 29.68
C MET A 618 0.43 14.57 31.05
N VAL A 619 -0.44 13.64 31.41
CA VAL A 619 -0.34 12.87 32.64
C VAL A 619 -0.18 11.41 32.33
N TYR A 620 0.49 10.67 33.22
CA TYR A 620 0.56 9.22 33.22
C TYR A 620 -0.15 8.66 34.45
N SER A 621 -0.78 7.50 34.28
CA SER A 621 -1.23 6.69 35.42
C SER A 621 -0.04 6.16 36.22
N GLU A 622 -0.28 5.66 37.44
CA GLU A 622 0.69 4.76 38.09
C GLU A 622 0.94 3.55 37.19
N PRO A 623 2.18 3.05 37.09
CA PRO A 623 2.49 1.83 36.34
C PRO A 623 1.73 0.63 36.88
N PHE A 624 1.26 -0.25 35.97
CA PHE A 624 0.55 -1.48 36.35
C PHE A 624 0.97 -2.67 35.46
N THR A 625 0.88 -3.86 36.04
CA THR A 625 1.14 -5.14 35.35
C THR A 625 0.05 -6.11 35.72
N TYR A 626 -0.51 -6.81 34.74
CA TYR A 626 -1.50 -7.84 34.99
C TYR A 626 -0.95 -9.24 34.72
N THR A 627 -1.47 -10.21 35.47
CA THR A 627 -1.24 -11.63 35.33
C THR A 627 -2.57 -12.36 35.05
N THR A 628 -2.52 -13.56 34.47
CA THR A 628 -3.73 -14.28 34.06
C THR A 628 -4.66 -14.68 35.21
N ASP A 629 -4.17 -14.74 36.46
CA ASP A 629 -4.97 -15.00 37.63
C ASP A 629 -5.78 -13.80 38.14
N GLN A 630 -5.57 -12.62 37.59
CA GLN A 630 -6.29 -11.38 37.92
C GLN A 630 -7.48 -11.10 36.98
N ILE A 631 -7.72 -11.96 35.98
CA ILE A 631 -8.82 -11.80 35.03
C ILE A 631 -10.15 -11.72 35.78
N ARG A 632 -10.93 -10.68 35.44
CA ARG A 632 -12.24 -10.40 36.00
C ARG A 632 -13.35 -10.99 35.12
N ASP A 633 -14.58 -10.99 35.66
CA ASP A 633 -15.75 -11.48 34.94
C ASP A 633 -16.04 -10.60 33.71
N ALA A 634 -16.12 -11.23 32.53
CA ALA A 634 -16.40 -10.52 31.26
C ALA A 634 -17.78 -9.84 31.25
N GLN A 635 -18.74 -10.27 32.09
CA GLN A 635 -20.02 -9.59 32.21
C GLN A 635 -19.86 -8.17 32.77
N GLU A 636 -18.88 -7.96 33.68
CA GLU A 636 -18.58 -6.60 34.20
C GLU A 636 -18.14 -5.64 33.07
N PHE A 637 -17.39 -6.15 32.08
CA PHE A 637 -17.02 -5.38 30.89
C PHE A 637 -18.27 -4.91 30.14
N LEU A 638 -19.20 -5.82 29.83
CA LEU A 638 -20.44 -5.48 29.15
C LEU A 638 -21.30 -4.51 29.95
N ASP A 639 -21.41 -4.73 31.26
CA ASP A 639 -22.18 -3.84 32.14
C ASP A 639 -21.61 -2.42 32.15
N LEU A 640 -20.26 -2.31 32.09
CA LEU A 640 -19.55 -1.04 32.06
C LEU A 640 -19.76 -0.33 30.71
N MET A 641 -19.61 -1.05 29.59
CA MET A 641 -19.74 -0.51 28.25
C MET A 641 -21.20 -0.14 27.92
N ASN A 642 -22.16 -0.91 28.40
CA ASN A 642 -23.61 -0.67 28.19
C ASN A 642 -24.23 0.29 29.22
N GLY A 643 -23.61 0.43 30.38
CA GLY A 643 -24.11 1.23 31.51
C GLY A 643 -23.52 2.62 31.62
N ASP A 644 -22.59 3.01 30.74
CA ASP A 644 -21.99 4.33 30.80
C ASP A 644 -22.98 5.43 30.42
N THR A 645 -23.55 6.02 31.44
CA THR A 645 -24.50 7.14 31.34
C THR A 645 -23.80 8.48 31.10
N ARG A 646 -22.46 8.52 31.04
CA ARG A 646 -21.67 9.78 30.93
C ARG A 646 -21.61 10.32 29.51
N SER A 647 -21.77 9.47 28.51
CA SER A 647 -21.88 9.96 27.14
C SER A 647 -22.64 8.94 26.27
N GLY A 648 -23.58 9.38 25.49
CA GLY A 648 -24.18 8.59 24.41
C GLY A 648 -23.20 8.33 23.26
N LYS A 649 -21.88 8.19 23.55
CA LYS A 649 -20.80 8.13 22.57
C LYS A 649 -19.68 7.14 22.95
N ALA A 650 -19.96 6.11 23.72
CA ALA A 650 -18.98 5.03 23.91
C ALA A 650 -18.76 4.31 22.57
N GLN A 651 -17.75 4.71 21.82
CA GLN A 651 -17.23 3.94 20.69
C GLN A 651 -16.03 3.14 21.14
N VAL A 652 -16.08 1.84 20.94
CA VAL A 652 -14.99 0.92 21.24
C VAL A 652 -14.01 0.95 20.06
N SER A 653 -12.80 1.44 20.29
CA SER A 653 -11.70 1.28 19.35
C SER A 653 -10.95 -0.01 19.66
N LEU A 654 -11.14 -1.01 18.82
CA LEU A 654 -10.45 -2.31 18.88
C LEU A 654 -9.23 -2.41 17.97
N VAL A 655 -8.65 -1.33 17.61
CA VAL A 655 -7.41 -1.41 16.83
C VAL A 655 -6.27 -1.56 17.83
N GLY A 656 -5.78 -2.78 17.97
CA GLY A 656 -4.51 -3.01 18.64
C GLY A 656 -3.45 -2.16 17.97
N ARG A 657 -2.98 -1.12 18.65
CA ARG A 657 -2.05 -0.14 18.07
C ARG A 657 -0.68 -0.69 17.78
N ASN A 658 -0.33 -1.88 18.24
CA ASN A 658 0.88 -2.55 17.75
C ASN A 658 0.91 -2.67 16.22
N GLU A 659 -0.24 -2.74 15.57
CA GLU A 659 -0.34 -2.67 14.10
C GLU A 659 -0.18 -1.24 13.55
N ILE A 660 -0.67 -0.21 14.27
CA ILE A 660 -0.64 1.19 13.82
C ILE A 660 0.68 1.88 14.16
N VAL A 661 1.24 1.61 15.33
CA VAL A 661 2.52 2.19 15.78
C VAL A 661 3.68 1.72 14.90
N ASN A 662 3.64 0.49 14.39
CA ASN A 662 4.65 0.00 13.45
C ASN A 662 4.55 0.63 12.05
N LEU A 663 3.38 1.07 11.62
CA LEU A 663 3.20 1.85 10.38
C LEU A 663 3.82 3.26 10.47
N HIS A 664 3.98 3.83 11.68
CA HIS A 664 4.62 5.14 11.86
C HIS A 664 6.14 5.08 11.93
N LYS A 665 6.73 3.98 12.38
CA LYS A 665 8.20 3.80 12.33
C LYS A 665 8.71 3.64 10.89
N ALA A 666 7.83 3.34 9.94
CA ALA A 666 8.14 3.22 8.51
C ALA A 666 7.97 4.53 7.71
N LYS A 667 7.62 5.65 8.34
CA LYS A 667 7.64 7.00 7.80
C LYS A 667 8.77 7.80 8.42
#